data_aa145e867c287133abf36c8ceb9feb9e
#
_entry.id   aa145e867c287133abf36c8ceb9feb9e
#
_cell.length_a   1.000
_cell.length_b   1.000
_cell.length_c   1.000
_cell.angle_alpha   90.00
_cell.angle_beta   90.00
_cell.angle_gamma   90.00
#
_symmetry.space_group_name_H-M   'P 1'
#
loop_
_entity.id
_entity.type
_entity.pdbx_description
1 polymer ?
#
loop_
_entity_poly.entity_id
_entity_poly.type
_entity_poly.pdbx_seq_one_letter_code
_entity_poly.pdbx_strand_id
1 'polypeptide(L)'
;MNQPDVIILMTDEERAAPPYESSELLKWREEALAGRKWFADNGVSFNRHYTGSLACVPSRPTLFTGQFPDVHGVTQTDGLGKIANDSRMRWLRPNEVPTIGHWFREAGYDTHYDGKWHMSHADIIDPETGQPLATNTAEGEIISAAVAKYLEADPLSRYGFSGWVGPEPHGAPLENSGFVRDPLIADRVIDWLSERYKNRSLGDVNALKPFLLVVSFVNPHDIVLFPPWRRPENNPLAPSDFDPPEIPAPPTRFEDLSTKPAAQIAYKYSYYSGYGPQRAVQRIYEGNEQAYRDLYYRLHLEVDAPLDRVRKAIVSDTSREKVMFRTSDHGELLGAHGGLHQKWFNLYDEATRVPFEIVKIAAGGAKVGSVNNIPTSHVDLVPTALALAGIKEEEITRKLSSQFSELHPLPGRDLSPLLENLEDLGLRNRAVYFMTRDNMLEGDTLASGMARRLGQSEKPPPPMKIQVLAHVATNFEGIVTVVDDQVVSGGNGSLWKITRVYDDPATWSQPHVAHLTVSGPTGNDYRTEILPDQWELYDLTKDPIESQNLWNDPTKKEVFQYLQERLREEALQVVPKRNNPWPYAKRQPPEAQVLTKDPPPPARALRALIRRLGMHPKDTEIFDGDLSGKRVLIICTNTAWLEEGKPTGLFSSEMTTPYYLFKDSGIEVDLASPLGGVIPVDPMSLKPVIRSHHDDRFLKDKLLQKKVNTSMHINDVEVDNYDVLFFAGGWGAAFDLGFSEVIGEKVTQANAMGKIIGGICHGPLGLLKAKNINGEPLVQGRRITAVTDKQVRDLRITATPHHPETELRNLNADFRCAHKFRDPFANWWEVDGNLVTGQNQNSGPMVAREIMNLLASSSD
;
A
#
# COMPACT_ATOMS: atom_id res chain seq x y z
N MET A 1 36.43 4.39 23.42
CA MET A 1 35.98 3.00 23.53
C MET A 1 35.93 2.44 22.09
N ASN A 2 36.43 1.22 21.89
CA ASN A 2 36.29 0.59 20.57
C ASN A 2 34.80 0.29 20.34
N GLN A 3 34.24 0.79 19.24
CA GLN A 3 32.86 0.48 18.85
C GLN A 3 32.66 -1.03 18.66
N PRO A 4 31.57 -1.66 19.15
CA PRO A 4 31.34 -3.08 19.00
C PRO A 4 31.01 -3.46 17.57
N ASP A 5 31.19 -4.72 17.18
CA ASP A 5 30.53 -5.27 16.00
C ASP A 5 29.04 -5.48 16.37
N VAL A 6 28.12 -5.13 15.45
CA VAL A 6 26.67 -5.25 15.66
C VAL A 6 26.09 -6.27 14.69
N ILE A 7 25.32 -7.21 15.20
CA ILE A 7 24.81 -8.33 14.44
C ILE A 7 23.29 -8.45 14.63
N ILE A 8 22.55 -8.61 13.57
CA ILE A 8 21.12 -8.90 13.57
C ILE A 8 20.93 -10.26 12.88
N LEU A 9 20.54 -11.26 13.65
CA LEU A 9 20.11 -12.57 13.14
C LEU A 9 18.60 -12.64 13.18
N MET A 10 17.97 -12.89 12.04
CA MET A 10 16.51 -12.96 11.97
C MET A 10 16.05 -14.14 11.15
N THR A 11 14.86 -14.60 11.50
CA THR A 11 14.06 -15.58 10.78
C THR A 11 12.86 -14.88 10.14
N ASP A 12 12.14 -15.57 9.28
CA ASP A 12 10.91 -15.05 8.66
C ASP A 12 9.72 -15.88 9.13
N GLU A 13 8.65 -15.21 9.57
CA GLU A 13 7.40 -15.85 9.97
C GLU A 13 7.51 -16.67 11.30
N GLU A 14 8.47 -16.38 12.17
CA GLU A 14 8.61 -17.02 13.47
C GLU A 14 7.81 -16.28 14.55
N ARG A 15 6.73 -16.90 15.05
CA ARG A 15 5.98 -16.37 16.19
C ARG A 15 6.68 -16.67 17.52
N ALA A 16 6.49 -15.81 18.51
CA ALA A 16 6.82 -16.15 19.89
C ALA A 16 5.96 -17.32 20.39
N ALA A 17 6.47 -18.09 21.35
CA ALA A 17 5.73 -19.20 21.92
C ALA A 17 4.36 -18.73 22.48
N PRO A 18 3.23 -19.23 21.95
CA PRO A 18 1.92 -18.88 22.48
C PRO A 18 1.68 -19.58 23.83
N PRO A 19 0.77 -19.05 24.67
CA PRO A 19 0.57 -19.55 26.03
C PRO A 19 -0.02 -20.97 26.12
N TYR A 20 -0.47 -21.53 25.01
CA TYR A 20 -1.05 -22.87 24.94
C TYR A 20 -0.08 -23.94 24.41
N GLU A 21 1.21 -23.64 24.25
CA GLU A 21 2.20 -24.70 23.99
C GLU A 21 2.31 -25.67 25.15
N SER A 22 2.42 -26.96 24.84
CA SER A 22 2.56 -27.99 25.84
C SER A 22 3.93 -27.96 26.52
N SER A 23 4.04 -28.56 27.72
CA SER A 23 5.33 -28.68 28.42
C SER A 23 6.35 -29.50 27.62
N GLU A 24 5.87 -30.50 26.88
CA GLU A 24 6.73 -31.30 25.99
C GLU A 24 7.28 -30.46 24.83
N LEU A 25 6.45 -29.57 24.25
CA LEU A 25 6.87 -28.71 23.15
C LEU A 25 7.85 -27.63 23.63
N LEU A 26 7.62 -27.06 24.80
CA LEU A 26 8.56 -26.11 25.42
C LEU A 26 9.92 -26.78 25.71
N LYS A 27 9.89 -28.00 26.25
CA LYS A 27 11.11 -28.78 26.46
C LYS A 27 11.82 -29.09 25.15
N TRP A 28 11.10 -29.47 24.12
CA TRP A 28 11.67 -29.70 22.79
C TRP A 28 12.35 -28.43 22.23
N ARG A 29 11.76 -27.26 22.41
CA ARG A 29 12.40 -25.99 22.01
C ARG A 29 13.77 -25.79 22.70
N GLU A 30 13.86 -26.14 23.98
CA GLU A 30 15.11 -26.03 24.74
C GLU A 30 16.16 -27.07 24.32
N GLU A 31 15.75 -28.27 23.96
CA GLU A 31 16.66 -29.38 23.66
C GLU A 31 17.07 -29.45 22.19
N ALA A 32 16.16 -29.15 21.28
CA ALA A 32 16.37 -29.26 19.82
C ALA A 32 16.84 -27.98 19.14
N LEU A 33 16.50 -26.79 19.69
CA LEU A 33 16.79 -25.52 19.07
C LEU A 33 18.00 -24.83 19.75
N ALA A 34 19.18 -25.40 19.54
CA ALA A 34 20.41 -24.98 20.23
C ALA A 34 20.81 -23.53 19.95
N GLY A 35 20.56 -22.99 18.75
CA GLY A 35 20.84 -21.63 18.39
C GLY A 35 19.97 -20.65 19.18
N ARG A 36 18.67 -20.89 19.23
CA ARG A 36 17.71 -20.10 19.99
C ARG A 36 17.95 -20.16 21.48
N LYS A 37 18.19 -21.36 21.98
CA LYS A 37 18.54 -21.58 23.40
C LYS A 37 19.75 -20.75 23.81
N TRP A 38 20.78 -20.69 22.95
CA TRP A 38 21.97 -19.92 23.29
C TRP A 38 21.65 -18.43 23.47
N PHE A 39 20.78 -17.84 22.66
CA PHE A 39 20.37 -16.45 22.84
C PHE A 39 19.61 -16.25 24.15
N ALA A 40 18.68 -17.10 24.48
CA ALA A 40 17.93 -17.05 25.73
C ALA A 40 18.85 -17.20 26.96
N ASP A 41 19.85 -18.08 26.90
CA ASP A 41 20.79 -18.36 28.02
C ASP A 41 21.83 -17.23 28.20
N ASN A 42 22.10 -16.40 27.17
CA ASN A 42 23.19 -15.42 27.16
C ASN A 42 22.74 -13.99 26.96
N GLY A 43 21.45 -13.72 26.86
CA GLY A 43 20.90 -12.42 26.57
C GLY A 43 19.72 -12.03 27.44
N VAL A 44 19.15 -10.88 27.14
CA VAL A 44 17.85 -10.44 27.66
C VAL A 44 16.80 -10.81 26.63
N SER A 45 15.86 -11.69 27.00
CA SER A 45 14.71 -12.06 26.18
C SER A 45 13.53 -11.15 26.49
N PHE A 46 12.98 -10.48 25.47
CA PHE A 46 11.82 -9.59 25.60
C PHE A 46 10.56 -10.36 25.21
N ASN A 47 9.85 -10.92 26.19
CA ASN A 47 8.71 -11.78 25.97
C ASN A 47 7.49 -11.10 25.34
N ARG A 48 7.46 -9.77 25.35
CA ARG A 48 6.37 -8.93 24.82
C ARG A 48 6.91 -8.00 23.74
N HIS A 49 7.65 -8.56 22.79
CA HIS A 49 8.11 -7.83 21.65
C HIS A 49 7.14 -7.98 20.48
N TYR A 50 6.70 -6.85 19.95
CA TYR A 50 5.70 -6.76 18.90
C TYR A 50 6.29 -6.24 17.61
N THR A 51 5.78 -6.72 16.47
CA THR A 51 6.08 -6.14 15.17
C THR A 51 5.49 -4.72 15.07
N GLY A 52 6.06 -3.87 14.23
CA GLY A 52 5.48 -2.56 13.99
C GLY A 52 4.40 -2.60 12.89
N SER A 53 4.44 -3.65 12.05
CA SER A 53 3.49 -3.88 10.96
C SER A 53 3.44 -5.37 10.62
N LEU A 54 2.50 -5.77 9.77
CA LEU A 54 2.33 -7.11 9.21
C LEU A 54 2.37 -7.04 7.68
N ALA A 55 2.59 -8.01 7.12
CA ALA A 55 3.30 -9.07 6.54
C ALA A 55 4.80 -8.74 6.30
N CYS A 56 5.53 -9.60 5.56
CA CYS A 56 6.99 -9.48 5.40
C CYS A 56 7.40 -8.11 4.82
N VAL A 57 6.81 -7.71 3.69
CA VAL A 57 7.22 -6.50 2.95
C VAL A 57 6.95 -5.20 3.74
N PRO A 58 5.85 -4.99 4.45
CA PRO A 58 5.68 -3.83 5.33
C PRO A 58 6.44 -3.91 6.64
N SER A 59 6.56 -5.10 7.24
CA SER A 59 7.22 -5.28 8.53
C SER A 59 8.73 -5.06 8.46
N ARG A 60 9.40 -5.57 7.42
CA ARG A 60 10.86 -5.43 7.27
C ARG A 60 11.32 -3.98 7.15
N PRO A 61 10.74 -3.12 6.30
CA PRO A 61 11.06 -1.69 6.32
C PRO A 61 10.78 -1.06 7.69
N THR A 62 9.68 -1.46 8.39
CA THR A 62 9.40 -0.96 9.72
C THR A 62 10.52 -1.29 10.71
N LEU A 63 11.03 -2.54 10.70
CA LEU A 63 12.16 -2.97 11.51
C LEU A 63 13.46 -2.23 11.15
N PHE A 64 13.79 -2.14 9.85
CA PHE A 64 15.08 -1.64 9.38
C PHE A 64 15.16 -0.13 9.23
N THR A 65 14.03 0.57 9.10
CA THR A 65 14.01 2.06 9.09
C THR A 65 13.66 2.64 10.46
N GLY A 66 13.09 1.84 11.37
CA GLY A 66 12.51 2.32 12.62
C GLY A 66 11.28 3.22 12.42
N GLN A 67 10.63 3.17 11.24
CA GLN A 67 9.48 4.00 10.88
C GLN A 67 8.29 3.12 10.51
N PHE A 68 7.06 3.64 10.66
CA PHE A 68 5.83 2.92 10.32
C PHE A 68 5.48 3.02 8.82
N PRO A 69 4.58 2.14 8.31
CA PRO A 69 4.16 2.12 6.90
C PRO A 69 3.73 3.46 6.33
N ASP A 70 3.05 4.30 7.11
CA ASP A 70 2.63 5.62 6.67
C ASP A 70 3.79 6.60 6.44
N VAL A 71 4.98 6.29 6.95
CA VAL A 71 6.20 7.07 6.70
C VAL A 71 7.00 6.47 5.55
N HIS A 72 7.34 5.17 5.60
CA HIS A 72 8.16 4.57 4.53
C HIS A 72 7.37 4.18 3.27
N GLY A 73 6.04 4.24 3.30
CA GLY A 73 5.18 4.06 2.14
C GLY A 73 5.03 2.64 1.63
N VAL A 74 5.55 1.65 2.34
CA VAL A 74 5.45 0.22 1.97
C VAL A 74 4.33 -0.42 2.77
N THR A 75 3.24 -0.79 2.11
CA THR A 75 1.97 -1.15 2.76
C THR A 75 1.49 -2.54 2.43
N GLN A 76 2.05 -3.18 1.41
CA GLN A 76 1.55 -4.45 0.90
C GLN A 76 2.70 -5.41 0.68
N THR A 77 2.38 -6.71 0.74
CA THR A 77 3.32 -7.76 0.36
C THR A 77 2.94 -8.34 -1.00
N ASP A 78 3.95 -8.75 -1.76
CA ASP A 78 3.71 -9.54 -2.96
C ASP A 78 3.35 -11.00 -2.60
N GLY A 79 2.91 -11.72 -3.62
CA GLY A 79 2.54 -13.14 -3.50
C GLY A 79 1.05 -13.35 -3.35
N LEU A 80 0.32 -12.69 -2.46
CA LEU A 80 -1.09 -12.95 -2.21
C LEU A 80 -2.03 -12.14 -3.13
N GLY A 81 -1.80 -10.87 -3.33
CA GLY A 81 -2.63 -9.99 -4.15
C GLY A 81 -1.95 -9.44 -5.39
N LYS A 82 -0.64 -9.31 -5.35
CA LYS A 82 0.20 -8.76 -6.42
C LYS A 82 1.45 -9.60 -6.59
N ILE A 83 2.06 -9.51 -7.76
CA ILE A 83 3.39 -10.10 -8.01
C ILE A 83 4.46 -9.04 -7.79
N ALA A 84 5.69 -9.46 -7.53
CA ALA A 84 6.80 -8.57 -7.19
C ALA A 84 7.06 -7.45 -8.21
N ASN A 85 6.87 -7.71 -9.51
CA ASN A 85 7.02 -6.74 -10.59
C ASN A 85 5.70 -6.03 -10.98
N ASP A 86 4.65 -6.12 -10.18
CA ASP A 86 3.42 -5.36 -10.40
C ASP A 86 3.71 -3.87 -10.17
N SER A 87 3.33 -3.03 -11.12
CA SER A 87 3.55 -1.58 -11.05
C SER A 87 2.83 -0.90 -9.87
N ARG A 88 1.88 -1.59 -9.25
CA ARG A 88 1.15 -1.16 -8.05
C ARG A 88 1.85 -1.56 -6.76
N MET A 89 2.81 -2.50 -6.80
CA MET A 89 3.63 -2.83 -5.64
C MET A 89 4.47 -1.62 -5.25
N ARG A 90 4.37 -1.27 -4.00
CA ARG A 90 5.15 -0.21 -3.43
C ARG A 90 6.31 -0.81 -2.65
N TRP A 91 7.48 -0.66 -3.20
CA TRP A 91 8.74 -1.05 -2.58
C TRP A 91 9.42 0.14 -1.89
N LEU A 92 10.26 -0.14 -0.90
CA LEU A 92 11.12 0.88 -0.30
C LEU A 92 11.95 1.55 -1.40
N ARG A 93 11.94 2.87 -1.42
CA ARG A 93 12.71 3.64 -2.40
C ARG A 93 14.05 4.09 -1.85
N PRO A 94 15.11 4.05 -2.66
CA PRO A 94 16.36 4.70 -2.29
C PRO A 94 16.13 6.18 -2.01
N ASN A 95 16.82 6.73 -1.04
CA ASN A 95 16.77 8.15 -0.67
C ASN A 95 15.40 8.67 -0.17
N GLU A 96 14.47 7.78 0.17
CA GLU A 96 13.18 8.17 0.78
C GLU A 96 13.29 8.12 2.31
N VAL A 97 13.50 6.95 2.90
CA VAL A 97 13.71 6.76 4.34
C VAL A 97 15.04 6.04 4.57
N PRO A 98 15.90 6.51 5.49
CA PRO A 98 17.14 5.81 5.79
C PRO A 98 16.90 4.49 6.52
N THR A 99 17.61 3.45 6.13
CA THR A 99 17.66 2.17 6.87
C THR A 99 18.74 2.22 7.95
N ILE A 100 18.73 1.27 8.88
CA ILE A 100 19.81 1.08 9.86
C ILE A 100 21.19 0.97 9.18
N GLY A 101 21.27 0.40 7.97
CA GLY A 101 22.51 0.34 7.19
C GLY A 101 23.06 1.73 6.87
N HIS A 102 22.22 2.70 6.52
CA HIS A 102 22.66 4.07 6.28
C HIS A 102 23.17 4.74 7.57
N TRP A 103 22.45 4.56 8.68
CA TRP A 103 22.86 5.08 9.97
C TRP A 103 24.25 4.58 10.38
N PHE A 104 24.50 3.27 10.22
CA PHE A 104 25.77 2.66 10.58
C PHE A 104 26.90 3.03 9.60
N ARG A 105 26.63 3.12 8.30
CA ARG A 105 27.63 3.57 7.30
C ARG A 105 28.13 4.98 7.61
N GLU A 106 27.19 5.89 7.89
CA GLU A 106 27.55 7.26 8.24
C GLU A 106 28.31 7.36 9.58
N ALA A 107 28.16 6.38 10.46
CA ALA A 107 28.92 6.21 11.68
C ALA A 107 30.30 5.52 11.48
N GLY A 108 30.64 5.13 10.25
CA GLY A 108 31.94 4.52 9.90
C GLY A 108 32.02 3.01 9.99
N TYR A 109 30.88 2.32 10.08
CA TYR A 109 30.80 0.87 10.03
C TYR A 109 30.84 0.34 8.59
N ASP A 110 31.39 -0.84 8.41
CA ASP A 110 31.08 -1.65 7.25
C ASP A 110 29.71 -2.32 7.46
N THR A 111 28.86 -2.33 6.42
CA THR A 111 27.49 -2.84 6.54
C THR A 111 27.29 -3.98 5.55
N HIS A 112 27.06 -5.18 6.07
CA HIS A 112 26.91 -6.40 5.28
C HIS A 112 25.51 -7.01 5.50
N TYR A 113 24.90 -7.49 4.43
CA TYR A 113 23.59 -8.15 4.46
C TYR A 113 23.63 -9.42 3.65
N ASP A 114 23.13 -10.54 4.19
CA ASP A 114 22.91 -11.77 3.46
C ASP A 114 21.56 -12.39 3.83
N GLY A 115 20.90 -13.03 2.88
CA GLY A 115 19.63 -13.70 3.03
C GLY A 115 18.43 -12.89 2.53
N LYS A 116 17.25 -13.16 3.08
CA LYS A 116 16.00 -12.57 2.62
C LYS A 116 15.95 -11.06 2.90
N TRP A 117 15.88 -10.27 1.82
CA TRP A 117 15.80 -8.81 1.88
C TRP A 117 14.34 -8.32 1.91
N HIS A 118 13.59 -8.57 0.88
CA HIS A 118 12.16 -8.39 0.70
C HIS A 118 11.59 -6.99 1.07
N MET A 119 12.40 -5.95 0.90
CA MET A 119 12.00 -4.55 1.13
C MET A 119 12.00 -3.74 -0.15
N SER A 120 12.74 -4.19 -1.17
CA SER A 120 12.78 -3.58 -2.50
C SER A 120 12.93 -4.68 -3.55
N HIS A 121 12.59 -4.36 -4.78
CA HIS A 121 12.85 -5.26 -5.90
C HIS A 121 14.34 -5.14 -6.29
N ALA A 122 15.17 -6.01 -5.70
CA ALA A 122 16.63 -5.97 -5.84
C ALA A 122 17.19 -7.05 -6.79
N ASP A 123 16.32 -7.89 -7.35
CA ASP A 123 16.74 -9.00 -8.22
C ASP A 123 17.36 -8.52 -9.52
N ILE A 124 18.42 -9.20 -9.94
CA ILE A 124 18.97 -9.09 -11.28
C ILE A 124 18.10 -9.97 -12.20
N ILE A 125 17.49 -9.35 -13.20
CA ILE A 125 16.64 -10.07 -14.14
C ILE A 125 17.49 -10.59 -15.30
N ASP A 126 17.43 -11.91 -15.52
CA ASP A 126 18.05 -12.54 -16.68
C ASP A 126 17.33 -12.09 -17.97
N PRO A 127 18.03 -11.44 -18.90
CA PRO A 127 17.43 -10.90 -20.11
C PRO A 127 16.89 -11.98 -21.06
N GLU A 128 17.36 -13.21 -20.97
CA GLU A 128 16.93 -14.32 -21.85
C GLU A 128 15.63 -14.93 -21.36
N THR A 129 15.48 -15.09 -20.05
CA THR A 129 14.31 -15.73 -19.43
C THR A 129 13.26 -14.74 -18.91
N GLY A 130 13.65 -13.50 -18.64
CA GLY A 130 12.82 -12.50 -17.96
C GLY A 130 12.56 -12.83 -16.49
N GLN A 131 13.29 -13.80 -15.92
CA GLN A 131 13.15 -14.24 -14.53
C GLN A 131 14.34 -13.75 -13.70
N PRO A 132 14.22 -13.70 -12.35
CA PRO A 132 15.36 -13.46 -11.49
C PRO A 132 16.52 -14.44 -11.75
N LEU A 133 17.73 -13.93 -11.79
CA LEU A 133 18.94 -14.72 -12.05
C LEU A 133 19.22 -15.67 -10.88
N ALA A 134 19.05 -16.98 -11.09
CA ALA A 134 19.30 -18.00 -10.08
C ALA A 134 20.79 -18.09 -9.73
N THR A 135 21.09 -18.22 -8.43
CA THR A 135 22.47 -18.34 -7.90
C THR A 135 22.82 -19.72 -7.36
N ASN A 136 21.82 -20.61 -7.32
CA ASN A 136 21.97 -22.02 -6.93
C ASN A 136 20.96 -22.89 -7.67
N THR A 137 21.21 -24.20 -7.67
CA THR A 137 20.27 -25.23 -8.14
C THR A 137 19.35 -25.70 -7.01
N ALA A 138 18.38 -26.54 -7.32
CA ALA A 138 17.48 -27.18 -6.33
C ALA A 138 18.22 -28.12 -5.36
N GLU A 139 19.38 -28.65 -5.77
CA GLU A 139 20.26 -29.48 -4.97
C GLU A 139 21.21 -28.66 -4.09
N GLY A 140 21.15 -27.31 -4.17
CA GLY A 140 22.01 -26.41 -3.41
C GLY A 140 23.40 -26.18 -4.03
N GLU A 141 23.64 -26.59 -5.27
CA GLU A 141 24.91 -26.30 -5.97
C GLU A 141 24.97 -24.81 -6.36
N ILE A 142 26.07 -24.16 -6.01
CA ILE A 142 26.27 -22.73 -6.25
C ILE A 142 26.64 -22.44 -7.72
N ILE A 143 25.93 -21.51 -8.33
CA ILE A 143 26.22 -20.97 -9.67
C ILE A 143 27.13 -19.74 -9.52
N SER A 144 28.43 -19.99 -9.38
CA SER A 144 29.44 -18.98 -9.05
C SER A 144 29.44 -17.75 -9.96
N ALA A 145 29.17 -17.91 -11.27
CA ALA A 145 29.09 -16.81 -12.21
C ALA A 145 27.89 -15.89 -11.93
N ALA A 146 26.78 -16.42 -11.45
CA ALA A 146 25.62 -15.63 -11.07
C ALA A 146 25.83 -14.92 -9.73
N VAL A 147 26.44 -15.60 -8.76
CA VAL A 147 26.87 -14.99 -7.49
C VAL A 147 27.78 -13.80 -7.73
N ALA A 148 28.77 -13.94 -8.59
CA ALA A 148 29.72 -12.87 -8.92
C ALA A 148 28.98 -11.64 -9.51
N LYS A 149 27.95 -11.82 -10.34
CA LYS A 149 27.14 -10.72 -10.88
C LYS A 149 26.39 -9.96 -9.79
N TYR A 150 25.81 -10.64 -8.78
CA TYR A 150 25.14 -9.98 -7.67
C TYR A 150 26.12 -9.19 -6.81
N LEU A 151 27.29 -9.74 -6.52
CA LEU A 151 28.33 -9.06 -5.75
C LEU A 151 28.91 -7.85 -6.50
N GLU A 152 29.08 -7.93 -7.81
CA GLU A 152 29.53 -6.81 -8.66
C GLU A 152 28.47 -5.71 -8.74
N ALA A 153 27.20 -6.07 -8.90
CA ALA A 153 26.10 -5.12 -8.99
C ALA A 153 25.80 -4.42 -7.67
N ASP A 154 26.08 -5.08 -6.55
CA ASP A 154 25.81 -4.63 -5.16
C ASP A 154 24.47 -3.91 -5.00
N PRO A 155 23.34 -4.57 -5.31
CA PRO A 155 22.05 -3.92 -5.47
C PRO A 155 21.53 -3.26 -4.19
N LEU A 156 22.00 -3.72 -3.02
CA LEU A 156 21.61 -3.14 -1.74
C LEU A 156 22.48 -1.96 -1.30
N SER A 157 23.51 -1.58 -2.06
CA SER A 157 24.38 -0.46 -1.67
C SER A 157 23.59 0.86 -1.52
N ARG A 158 22.57 1.05 -2.34
CA ARG A 158 21.62 2.19 -2.26
C ARG A 158 20.69 2.17 -1.05
N TYR A 159 20.64 1.06 -0.33
CA TYR A 159 19.89 0.87 0.90
C TYR A 159 20.80 0.78 2.13
N GLY A 160 22.05 1.12 1.98
CA GLY A 160 23.02 1.16 3.05
C GLY A 160 23.68 -0.18 3.40
N PHE A 161 23.57 -1.21 2.56
CA PHE A 161 24.18 -2.51 2.76
C PHE A 161 24.97 -2.98 1.54
N SER A 162 25.90 -3.93 1.72
CA SER A 162 26.65 -4.58 0.66
C SER A 162 26.71 -6.09 0.86
N GLY A 163 27.10 -6.82 -0.18
CA GLY A 163 27.36 -8.26 -0.11
C GLY A 163 26.17 -9.17 -0.34
N TRP A 164 24.99 -8.62 -0.60
CA TRP A 164 23.78 -9.41 -0.82
C TRP A 164 23.84 -10.24 -2.12
N VAL A 165 23.41 -11.51 -2.01
CA VAL A 165 23.32 -12.44 -3.13
C VAL A 165 21.87 -12.92 -3.29
N GLY A 166 21.25 -12.47 -4.38
CA GLY A 166 19.90 -12.91 -4.76
C GLY A 166 19.88 -14.30 -5.43
N PRO A 167 18.80 -14.63 -6.10
CA PRO A 167 17.58 -13.88 -6.12
C PRO A 167 16.90 -13.85 -4.74
N GLU A 168 15.90 -12.97 -4.58
CA GLU A 168 15.12 -12.90 -3.35
C GLU A 168 14.57 -14.30 -2.99
N PRO A 169 14.91 -14.84 -1.83
CA PRO A 169 14.43 -16.18 -1.43
C PRO A 169 12.96 -16.11 -1.02
N HIS A 170 12.10 -16.16 -2.00
CA HIS A 170 10.66 -16.07 -1.85
C HIS A 170 9.98 -16.75 -3.03
N GLY A 171 9.17 -17.76 -2.75
CA GLY A 171 8.38 -18.41 -3.79
C GLY A 171 8.46 -19.93 -3.82
N ALA A 172 7.75 -20.51 -4.79
CA ALA A 172 7.47 -21.94 -4.88
C ALA A 172 8.60 -22.82 -5.45
N PRO A 173 9.58 -22.35 -6.23
CA PRO A 173 10.67 -23.22 -6.66
C PRO A 173 11.52 -23.68 -5.48
N LEU A 174 11.86 -24.98 -5.43
CA LEU A 174 12.63 -25.58 -4.32
C LEU A 174 13.99 -24.90 -4.13
N GLU A 175 14.66 -24.55 -5.22
CA GLU A 175 15.94 -23.83 -5.22
C GLU A 175 15.87 -22.46 -4.53
N ASN A 176 14.69 -21.91 -4.35
CA ASN A 176 14.48 -20.61 -3.72
C ASN A 176 13.77 -20.72 -2.35
N SER A 177 13.53 -21.93 -1.86
CA SER A 177 13.02 -22.22 -0.52
C SER A 177 14.06 -22.02 0.57
N GLY A 178 13.62 -21.78 1.80
CA GLY A 178 14.50 -21.71 2.96
C GLY A 178 15.22 -23.04 3.22
N PHE A 179 14.57 -24.16 2.91
CA PHE A 179 15.21 -25.47 3.03
C PHE A 179 16.54 -25.54 2.26
N VAL A 180 16.63 -24.96 1.06
CA VAL A 180 17.86 -24.89 0.26
C VAL A 180 18.69 -23.66 0.58
N ARG A 181 18.05 -22.50 0.76
CA ARG A 181 18.74 -21.21 0.88
C ARG A 181 19.37 -20.97 2.25
N ASP A 182 18.74 -21.39 3.36
CA ASP A 182 19.26 -21.11 4.70
C ASP A 182 20.64 -21.70 4.97
N PRO A 183 20.95 -22.94 4.59
CA PRO A 183 22.32 -23.46 4.66
C PRO A 183 23.33 -22.66 3.83
N LEU A 184 22.96 -22.25 2.60
CA LEU A 184 23.83 -21.49 1.70
C LEU A 184 24.09 -20.06 2.22
N ILE A 185 23.09 -19.43 2.84
CA ILE A 185 23.24 -18.15 3.52
C ILE A 185 24.25 -18.30 4.66
N ALA A 186 24.11 -19.33 5.49
CA ALA A 186 25.02 -19.58 6.59
C ALA A 186 26.46 -19.78 6.10
N ASP A 187 26.67 -20.55 5.02
CA ASP A 187 27.98 -20.80 4.46
C ASP A 187 28.66 -19.50 4.00
N ARG A 188 27.96 -18.67 3.21
CA ARG A 188 28.50 -17.39 2.73
C ARG A 188 28.85 -16.44 3.88
N VAL A 189 28.00 -16.36 4.89
CA VAL A 189 28.24 -15.52 6.07
C VAL A 189 29.44 -16.02 6.87
N ILE A 190 29.58 -17.33 7.07
CA ILE A 190 30.73 -17.94 7.76
C ILE A 190 32.02 -17.67 7.00
N ASP A 191 32.02 -17.81 5.68
CA ASP A 191 33.18 -17.51 4.83
C ASP A 191 33.56 -16.02 4.92
N TRP A 192 32.59 -15.11 4.84
CA TRP A 192 32.79 -13.67 5.00
C TRP A 192 33.38 -13.32 6.39
N LEU A 193 32.84 -13.89 7.47
CA LEU A 193 33.34 -13.71 8.82
C LEU A 193 34.78 -14.24 8.96
N SER A 194 35.04 -15.42 8.44
CA SER A 194 36.35 -16.07 8.52
C SER A 194 37.42 -15.23 7.83
N GLU A 195 37.13 -14.71 6.62
CA GLU A 195 38.02 -13.82 5.91
C GLU A 195 38.20 -12.49 6.65
N ARG A 196 37.10 -11.91 7.16
CA ARG A 196 37.11 -10.66 7.94
C ARG A 196 37.98 -10.78 9.19
N TYR A 197 37.85 -11.87 9.96
CA TYR A 197 38.60 -12.09 11.19
C TYR A 197 40.08 -12.37 10.90
N LYS A 198 40.38 -13.12 9.84
CA LYS A 198 41.73 -13.34 9.36
C LYS A 198 42.41 -12.03 8.99
N ASN A 199 41.78 -11.20 8.17
CA ASN A 199 42.32 -9.92 7.73
C ASN A 199 42.46 -8.94 8.91
N ARG A 200 41.50 -8.95 9.86
CA ARG A 200 41.59 -8.18 11.11
C ARG A 200 42.81 -8.60 11.93
N SER A 201 43.11 -9.90 12.05
CA SER A 201 44.29 -10.39 12.76
C SER A 201 45.61 -10.01 12.10
N LEU A 202 45.60 -9.78 10.79
CA LEU A 202 46.77 -9.31 9.99
C LEU A 202 46.91 -7.78 10.01
N GLY A 203 45.99 -7.05 10.66
CA GLY A 203 46.03 -5.60 10.78
C GLY A 203 45.53 -4.85 9.55
N ASP A 204 44.73 -5.48 8.68
CA ASP A 204 44.12 -4.80 7.55
C ASP A 204 43.20 -3.68 8.01
N VAL A 205 43.44 -2.46 7.51
CA VAL A 205 42.74 -1.25 7.96
C VAL A 205 41.21 -1.31 7.75
N ASN A 206 40.77 -1.95 6.66
CA ASN A 206 39.35 -2.09 6.39
C ASN A 206 38.73 -3.15 7.31
N ALA A 207 39.42 -4.26 7.54
CA ALA A 207 38.95 -5.30 8.45
C ALA A 207 38.94 -4.86 9.93
N LEU A 208 39.73 -3.84 10.28
CA LEU A 208 39.72 -3.23 11.62
C LEU A 208 38.50 -2.36 11.91
N LYS A 209 37.75 -1.93 10.89
CA LYS A 209 36.50 -1.21 11.11
C LYS A 209 35.48 -2.10 11.80
N PRO A 210 34.62 -1.53 12.67
CA PRO A 210 33.45 -2.26 13.17
C PRO A 210 32.51 -2.58 12.00
N PHE A 211 31.69 -3.62 12.17
CA PHE A 211 30.69 -3.95 11.15
C PHE A 211 29.27 -4.03 11.73
N LEU A 212 28.29 -3.74 10.88
CA LEU A 212 26.90 -4.17 11.04
C LEU A 212 26.66 -5.34 10.10
N LEU A 213 26.34 -6.49 10.64
CA LEU A 213 26.00 -7.70 9.89
C LEU A 213 24.53 -8.03 10.09
N VAL A 214 23.77 -8.14 8.99
CA VAL A 214 22.41 -8.68 9.01
C VAL A 214 22.41 -10.04 8.32
N VAL A 215 21.92 -11.05 9.01
CA VAL A 215 21.69 -12.38 8.45
C VAL A 215 20.20 -12.69 8.58
N SER A 216 19.53 -12.78 7.46
CA SER A 216 18.09 -12.98 7.39
C SER A 216 17.77 -14.34 6.76
N PHE A 217 17.49 -15.32 7.60
CA PHE A 217 17.05 -16.64 7.17
C PHE A 217 15.60 -16.61 6.67
N VAL A 218 15.25 -17.60 5.85
CA VAL A 218 13.93 -17.71 5.23
C VAL A 218 12.95 -18.46 6.14
N ASN A 219 13.36 -19.62 6.68
CA ASN A 219 12.45 -20.44 7.50
C ASN A 219 12.17 -19.82 8.88
N PRO A 220 10.93 -20.09 9.38
CA PRO A 220 9.90 -21.05 8.97
C PRO A 220 8.93 -20.62 7.84
N HIS A 221 9.23 -19.61 7.05
CA HIS A 221 8.37 -19.08 5.96
C HIS A 221 7.95 -20.15 4.92
N ASP A 222 8.71 -21.23 4.74
CA ASP A 222 8.33 -22.30 3.81
C ASP A 222 7.01 -23.01 4.22
N ILE A 223 6.41 -22.66 5.35
CA ILE A 223 5.04 -23.08 5.71
C ILE A 223 4.02 -22.72 4.62
N VAL A 224 4.27 -21.69 3.83
CA VAL A 224 3.46 -21.31 2.65
C VAL A 224 3.46 -22.42 1.58
N LEU A 225 4.44 -23.30 1.59
CA LEU A 225 4.57 -24.42 0.68
C LEU A 225 3.84 -25.69 1.17
N PHE A 226 3.13 -25.63 2.30
CA PHE A 226 2.38 -26.76 2.85
C PHE A 226 1.51 -27.48 1.82
N PRO A 227 0.72 -26.81 0.95
CA PRO A 227 -0.16 -27.52 0.01
C PRO A 227 0.57 -28.52 -0.90
N PRO A 228 1.71 -28.18 -1.56
CA PRO A 228 2.51 -29.17 -2.29
C PRO A 228 3.32 -30.12 -1.39
N TRP A 229 3.92 -29.67 -0.28
CA TRP A 229 4.84 -30.43 0.56
C TRP A 229 4.16 -31.48 1.44
N ARG A 230 2.84 -31.41 1.65
CA ARG A 230 2.11 -32.50 2.33
C ARG A 230 2.17 -33.84 1.58
N ARG A 231 2.51 -33.82 0.30
CA ARG A 231 2.69 -35.03 -0.50
C ARG A 231 4.11 -35.53 -0.30
N PRO A 232 4.30 -36.81 0.11
CA PRO A 232 5.63 -37.35 0.38
C PRO A 232 6.64 -37.15 -0.77
N GLU A 233 6.17 -37.25 -2.02
CA GLU A 233 6.98 -37.08 -3.22
C GLU A 233 7.51 -35.65 -3.43
N ASN A 234 6.87 -34.68 -2.82
CA ASN A 234 7.23 -33.25 -2.95
C ASN A 234 7.83 -32.68 -1.67
N ASN A 235 7.83 -33.45 -0.58
CA ASN A 235 8.35 -32.97 0.70
C ASN A 235 9.87 -33.20 0.75
N PRO A 236 10.68 -32.13 0.83
CA PRO A 236 12.14 -32.27 0.88
C PRO A 236 12.64 -32.72 2.26
N LEU A 237 11.81 -32.68 3.31
CA LEU A 237 12.20 -32.95 4.69
C LEU A 237 12.25 -34.44 4.96
N ALA A 238 13.42 -34.98 5.35
CA ALA A 238 13.58 -36.33 5.85
C ALA A 238 13.17 -36.41 7.34
N PRO A 239 12.65 -37.54 7.81
CA PRO A 239 12.42 -37.76 9.25
C PRO A 239 13.68 -37.52 10.08
N SER A 240 13.53 -36.95 11.26
CA SER A 240 14.63 -36.67 12.21
C SER A 240 14.30 -37.18 13.60
N ASP A 241 15.31 -37.60 14.32
CA ASP A 241 15.19 -37.96 15.73
C ASP A 241 14.84 -36.76 16.63
N PHE A 242 14.96 -35.54 16.07
CA PHE A 242 14.63 -34.27 16.71
C PHE A 242 13.31 -33.67 16.22
N ASP A 243 12.49 -34.45 15.49
CA ASP A 243 11.17 -33.99 15.09
C ASP A 243 10.35 -33.49 16.28
N PRO A 244 9.55 -32.45 16.15
CA PRO A 244 8.77 -31.91 17.25
C PRO A 244 7.73 -32.92 17.77
N PRO A 245 7.37 -32.90 19.07
CA PRO A 245 6.25 -33.66 19.59
C PRO A 245 4.93 -33.19 18.97
N GLU A 246 3.83 -33.84 19.31
CA GLU A 246 2.51 -33.41 18.87
C GLU A 246 2.26 -31.92 19.20
N ILE A 247 1.97 -31.12 18.19
CA ILE A 247 1.74 -29.68 18.35
C ILE A 247 0.29 -29.44 18.74
N PRO A 248 0.02 -28.79 19.89
CA PRO A 248 -1.34 -28.49 20.31
C PRO A 248 -2.08 -27.63 19.28
N ALA A 249 -3.35 -27.91 19.07
CA ALA A 249 -4.20 -27.04 18.28
C ALA A 249 -4.49 -25.75 19.06
N PRO A 250 -4.54 -24.58 18.39
CA PRO A 250 -4.94 -23.34 19.04
C PRO A 250 -6.33 -23.49 19.70
N PRO A 251 -6.51 -23.04 20.95
CA PRO A 251 -7.83 -23.11 21.62
C PRO A 251 -8.91 -22.33 20.85
N THR A 252 -8.52 -21.27 20.15
CA THR A 252 -9.39 -20.39 19.37
C THR A 252 -9.70 -20.89 17.94
N ARG A 253 -9.22 -22.10 17.56
CA ARG A 253 -9.37 -22.63 16.18
C ARG A 253 -10.81 -22.70 15.66
N PHE A 254 -11.78 -22.86 16.57
CA PHE A 254 -13.22 -22.94 16.25
C PHE A 254 -14.00 -21.71 16.70
N GLU A 255 -13.30 -20.63 17.01
CA GLU A 255 -13.90 -19.38 17.43
C GLU A 255 -14.89 -18.87 16.37
N ASP A 256 -16.03 -18.40 16.82
CA ASP A 256 -16.97 -17.65 15.98
C ASP A 256 -16.46 -16.23 15.79
N LEU A 257 -16.14 -15.88 14.55
CA LEU A 257 -15.64 -14.56 14.20
C LEU A 257 -16.73 -13.48 14.10
N SER A 258 -17.98 -13.77 14.47
CA SER A 258 -19.09 -12.82 14.37
C SER A 258 -18.91 -11.56 15.24
N THR A 259 -18.13 -11.64 16.31
CA THR A 259 -17.77 -10.51 17.19
C THR A 259 -16.46 -9.81 16.78
N LYS A 260 -15.82 -10.27 15.74
CA LYS A 260 -14.54 -9.78 15.25
C LYS A 260 -14.73 -8.88 14.03
N PRO A 261 -13.73 -8.11 13.62
CA PRO A 261 -13.79 -7.30 12.41
C PRO A 261 -14.13 -8.11 11.15
N ALA A 262 -14.96 -7.54 10.30
CA ALA A 262 -15.44 -8.19 9.08
C ALA A 262 -14.30 -8.63 8.13
N ALA A 263 -13.16 -7.93 8.17
CA ALA A 263 -11.98 -8.30 7.38
C ALA A 263 -11.46 -9.71 7.70
N GLN A 264 -11.56 -10.16 8.94
CA GLN A 264 -11.10 -11.47 9.37
C GLN A 264 -11.95 -12.60 8.77
N ILE A 265 -13.28 -12.43 8.77
CA ILE A 265 -14.21 -13.38 8.12
C ILE A 265 -13.96 -13.40 6.62
N ALA A 266 -13.85 -12.22 6.02
CA ALA A 266 -13.57 -12.08 4.59
C ALA A 266 -12.24 -12.75 4.22
N TYR A 267 -11.21 -12.55 5.03
CA TYR A 267 -9.91 -13.16 4.84
C TYR A 267 -9.95 -14.69 4.93
N LYS A 268 -10.62 -15.25 5.92
CA LYS A 268 -10.79 -16.69 6.08
C LYS A 268 -11.25 -17.38 4.78
N TYR A 269 -12.17 -16.75 4.06
CA TYR A 269 -12.68 -17.30 2.81
C TYR A 269 -11.79 -16.98 1.60
N SER A 270 -11.15 -15.82 1.57
CA SER A 270 -10.33 -15.39 0.43
C SER A 270 -8.95 -16.02 0.40
N TYR A 271 -8.39 -16.38 1.53
CA TYR A 271 -7.06 -16.98 1.64
C TYR A 271 -6.88 -18.17 0.71
N TYR A 272 -7.82 -19.11 0.75
CA TYR A 272 -7.75 -20.30 -0.09
C TYR A 272 -7.86 -20.00 -1.58
N SER A 273 -8.57 -18.97 -1.97
CA SER A 273 -8.70 -18.58 -3.39
C SER A 273 -7.39 -18.04 -3.99
N GLY A 274 -6.49 -17.57 -3.17
CA GLY A 274 -5.16 -17.13 -3.59
C GLY A 274 -4.27 -18.26 -4.12
N TYR A 275 -4.52 -19.48 -3.68
CA TYR A 275 -3.69 -20.66 -4.03
C TYR A 275 -4.36 -21.61 -5.02
N GLY A 276 -5.58 -21.34 -5.46
CA GLY A 276 -6.29 -22.20 -6.40
C GLY A 276 -7.81 -22.17 -6.24
N PRO A 277 -8.54 -23.20 -6.72
CA PRO A 277 -9.98 -23.29 -6.49
C PRO A 277 -10.27 -23.37 -4.99
N GLN A 278 -10.92 -22.36 -4.42
CA GLN A 278 -11.14 -22.16 -2.99
C GLN A 278 -11.48 -23.42 -2.21
N ARG A 279 -12.53 -24.15 -2.62
CA ARG A 279 -12.98 -25.37 -1.92
C ARG A 279 -11.94 -26.51 -1.94
N ALA A 280 -11.16 -26.59 -3.03
CA ALA A 280 -10.14 -27.65 -3.14
C ALA A 280 -8.95 -27.35 -2.21
N VAL A 281 -8.49 -26.10 -2.19
CA VAL A 281 -7.41 -25.66 -1.30
C VAL A 281 -7.85 -25.72 0.17
N GLN A 282 -9.05 -25.24 0.48
CA GLN A 282 -9.61 -25.28 1.84
C GLN A 282 -9.62 -26.71 2.42
N ARG A 283 -10.06 -27.70 1.62
CA ARG A 283 -10.02 -29.11 2.05
C ARG A 283 -8.63 -29.65 2.33
N ILE A 284 -7.60 -29.09 1.71
CA ILE A 284 -6.22 -29.47 1.98
C ILE A 284 -5.86 -29.10 3.40
N TYR A 285 -6.21 -27.91 3.86
CA TYR A 285 -5.93 -27.46 5.21
C TYR A 285 -6.83 -28.14 6.25
N GLU A 286 -8.14 -28.10 6.08
CA GLU A 286 -9.15 -28.66 7.00
C GLU A 286 -8.97 -30.17 7.28
N GLY A 287 -8.42 -30.91 6.33
CA GLY A 287 -8.14 -32.34 6.52
C GLY A 287 -6.73 -32.66 7.05
N ASN A 288 -5.87 -31.67 7.20
CA ASN A 288 -4.44 -31.88 7.52
C ASN A 288 -3.92 -30.81 8.50
N GLU A 289 -4.74 -30.30 9.40
CA GLU A 289 -4.37 -29.24 10.34
C GLU A 289 -3.17 -29.61 11.23
N GLN A 290 -3.11 -30.85 11.69
CA GLN A 290 -1.97 -31.35 12.49
C GLN A 290 -0.69 -31.31 11.64
N ALA A 291 -0.71 -31.86 10.45
CA ALA A 291 0.46 -31.87 9.56
C ALA A 291 0.93 -30.44 9.19
N TYR A 292 0.00 -29.48 9.10
CA TYR A 292 0.35 -28.06 8.90
C TYR A 292 1.13 -27.51 10.10
N ARG A 293 0.67 -27.79 11.33
CA ARG A 293 1.36 -27.38 12.55
C ARG A 293 2.72 -28.07 12.69
N ASP A 294 2.77 -29.38 12.44
CA ASP A 294 4.00 -30.17 12.52
C ASP A 294 5.05 -29.64 11.56
N LEU A 295 4.66 -29.32 10.31
CA LEU A 295 5.56 -28.71 9.34
C LEU A 295 6.13 -27.39 9.85
N TYR A 296 5.30 -26.51 10.41
CA TYR A 296 5.76 -25.21 10.90
C TYR A 296 6.86 -25.36 11.97
N TYR A 297 6.67 -26.22 12.96
CA TYR A 297 7.68 -26.45 13.99
C TYR A 297 8.89 -27.23 13.47
N ARG A 298 8.69 -28.09 12.49
CA ARG A 298 9.81 -28.76 11.82
C ARG A 298 10.70 -27.74 11.08
N LEU A 299 10.13 -26.73 10.45
CA LEU A 299 10.88 -25.66 9.79
C LEU A 299 11.68 -24.81 10.79
N HIS A 300 11.26 -24.71 12.04
CA HIS A 300 12.10 -24.11 13.10
C HIS A 300 13.37 -24.93 13.36
N LEU A 301 13.27 -26.24 13.35
CA LEU A 301 14.44 -27.13 13.51
C LEU A 301 15.40 -26.96 12.32
N GLU A 302 14.87 -26.89 11.10
CA GLU A 302 15.69 -26.76 9.90
C GLU A 302 16.50 -25.44 9.89
N VAL A 303 15.93 -24.33 10.33
CA VAL A 303 16.64 -23.04 10.33
C VAL A 303 17.52 -22.85 11.57
N ASP A 304 17.28 -23.58 12.67
CA ASP A 304 18.10 -23.43 13.89
C ASP A 304 19.54 -23.88 13.68
N ALA A 305 19.76 -24.95 12.90
CA ALA A 305 21.09 -25.45 12.61
C ALA A 305 21.97 -24.44 11.86
N PRO A 306 21.57 -23.85 10.72
CA PRO A 306 22.33 -22.78 10.05
C PRO A 306 22.48 -21.53 10.92
N LEU A 307 21.45 -21.14 11.70
CA LEU A 307 21.51 -20.03 12.63
C LEU A 307 22.59 -20.26 13.70
N ASP A 308 22.64 -21.45 14.30
CA ASP A 308 23.63 -21.80 15.33
C ASP A 308 25.07 -21.88 14.77
N ARG A 309 25.22 -22.32 13.53
CA ARG A 309 26.52 -22.28 12.82
C ARG A 309 27.04 -20.85 12.67
N VAL A 310 26.19 -19.94 12.21
CA VAL A 310 26.54 -18.51 12.07
C VAL A 310 26.84 -17.92 13.44
N ARG A 311 25.98 -18.17 14.45
CA ARG A 311 26.21 -17.69 15.82
C ARG A 311 27.56 -18.16 16.35
N LYS A 312 27.94 -19.48 16.16
CA LYS A 312 29.26 -20.02 16.56
C LYS A 312 30.41 -19.29 15.85
N ALA A 313 30.28 -19.00 14.56
CA ALA A 313 31.28 -18.25 13.81
C ALA A 313 31.45 -16.81 14.34
N ILE A 314 30.33 -16.13 14.66
CA ILE A 314 30.36 -14.78 15.23
C ILE A 314 31.11 -14.74 16.56
N VAL A 315 30.83 -15.67 17.48
CA VAL A 315 31.41 -15.64 18.81
C VAL A 315 32.83 -16.21 18.86
N SER A 316 33.34 -16.81 17.79
CA SER A 316 34.69 -17.34 17.71
C SER A 316 35.77 -16.25 17.75
N ASP A 317 35.49 -15.05 17.28
CA ASP A 317 36.37 -13.90 17.38
C ASP A 317 36.12 -13.14 18.70
N THR A 318 37.16 -13.03 19.52
CA THR A 318 37.12 -12.28 20.80
C THR A 318 37.86 -10.95 20.73
N SER A 319 38.33 -10.55 19.56
CA SER A 319 39.13 -9.33 19.39
C SER A 319 38.33 -8.02 19.57
N ARG A 320 37.00 -8.10 19.49
CA ARG A 320 36.09 -6.95 19.60
C ARG A 320 34.81 -7.35 20.36
N GLU A 321 34.26 -6.40 21.11
CA GLU A 321 32.92 -6.57 21.72
C GLU A 321 31.86 -6.75 20.63
N LYS A 322 30.80 -7.44 20.96
CA LYS A 322 29.68 -7.71 20.05
C LYS A 322 28.34 -7.41 20.69
N VAL A 323 27.44 -6.85 19.91
CA VAL A 323 26.03 -6.70 20.25
C VAL A 323 25.25 -7.53 19.22
N MET A 324 24.49 -8.49 19.70
CA MET A 324 23.74 -9.40 18.83
C MET A 324 22.25 -9.28 19.16
N PHE A 325 21.46 -9.10 18.11
CA PHE A 325 20.01 -9.13 18.15
C PHE A 325 19.51 -10.39 17.46
N ARG A 326 18.52 -11.04 18.04
CA ARG A 326 17.77 -12.10 17.37
C ARG A 326 16.30 -11.72 17.35
N THR A 327 15.65 -11.86 16.17
CA THR A 327 14.22 -11.55 16.00
C THR A 327 13.62 -12.29 14.80
N SER A 328 12.35 -12.04 14.53
CA SER A 328 11.64 -12.39 13.29
C SER A 328 10.87 -11.18 12.80
N ASP A 329 10.47 -11.15 11.52
CA ASP A 329 9.73 -10.04 10.96
C ASP A 329 8.24 -10.04 11.34
N HIS A 330 7.61 -11.20 11.48
CA HIS A 330 6.25 -11.40 11.98
C HIS A 330 6.04 -12.85 12.42
N GLY A 331 4.85 -13.13 12.97
CA GLY A 331 4.44 -14.47 13.35
C GLY A 331 3.54 -15.16 12.33
N GLU A 332 2.82 -16.19 12.79
CA GLU A 332 1.93 -17.06 12.02
C GLU A 332 0.73 -17.47 12.89
N LEU A 333 -0.49 -17.29 12.37
CA LEU A 333 -1.74 -17.65 13.07
C LEU A 333 -1.89 -19.16 13.27
N LEU A 334 -1.38 -19.97 12.36
CA LEU A 334 -1.32 -21.44 12.44
C LEU A 334 -2.66 -22.09 12.79
N GLY A 335 -3.76 -21.57 12.28
CA GLY A 335 -5.11 -22.06 12.52
C GLY A 335 -5.79 -21.49 13.76
N ALA A 336 -5.24 -20.48 14.42
CA ALA A 336 -5.90 -19.73 15.48
C ALA A 336 -7.09 -18.90 14.94
N HIS A 337 -7.90 -18.38 15.86
CA HIS A 337 -9.00 -17.43 15.58
C HIS A 337 -9.91 -17.90 14.43
N GLY A 338 -10.67 -18.95 14.69
CA GLY A 338 -11.61 -19.49 13.72
C GLY A 338 -10.97 -20.22 12.54
N GLY A 339 -9.70 -20.65 12.68
CA GLY A 339 -8.96 -21.37 11.64
C GLY A 339 -8.28 -20.45 10.63
N LEU A 340 -7.84 -19.27 11.05
CA LEU A 340 -7.07 -18.36 10.20
C LEU A 340 -5.62 -18.86 10.01
N HIS A 341 -5.06 -18.58 8.87
CA HIS A 341 -3.69 -18.92 8.50
C HIS A 341 -2.90 -17.67 8.15
N GLN A 342 -1.57 -17.74 8.23
CA GLN A 342 -0.66 -16.66 7.93
C GLN A 342 -0.84 -15.46 8.88
N LYS A 343 -0.79 -14.22 8.40
CA LYS A 343 -0.56 -13.02 9.19
C LYS A 343 -1.45 -11.84 8.87
N TRP A 344 -2.25 -11.86 7.80
CA TRP A 344 -2.99 -10.68 7.34
C TRP A 344 -4.30 -10.41 8.09
N PHE A 345 -4.72 -9.15 8.09
CA PHE A 345 -6.04 -8.68 8.55
C PHE A 345 -6.34 -8.93 10.03
N ASN A 346 -5.32 -8.90 10.84
CA ASN A 346 -5.46 -9.01 12.30
C ASN A 346 -4.26 -8.37 13.01
N LEU A 347 -4.36 -8.24 14.35
CA LEU A 347 -3.25 -7.83 15.22
C LEU A 347 -3.11 -8.79 16.42
N TYR A 348 -3.47 -10.06 16.28
CA TYR A 348 -3.33 -11.07 17.33
C TYR A 348 -1.87 -11.35 17.68
N ASP A 349 -1.64 -11.76 18.92
CA ASP A 349 -0.28 -12.07 19.40
C ASP A 349 0.41 -13.14 18.57
N GLU A 350 -0.31 -14.12 18.01
CA GLU A 350 0.27 -15.13 17.13
C GLU A 350 0.88 -14.53 15.85
N ALA A 351 0.36 -13.41 15.37
CA ALA A 351 0.90 -12.73 14.20
C ALA A 351 1.87 -11.59 14.54
N THR A 352 1.63 -10.88 15.65
CA THR A 352 2.36 -9.65 15.98
C THR A 352 3.45 -9.83 17.01
N ARG A 353 3.38 -10.85 17.89
CA ARG A 353 4.36 -11.10 18.92
C ARG A 353 5.42 -12.07 18.43
N VAL A 354 6.66 -11.59 18.36
CA VAL A 354 7.83 -12.32 17.82
C VAL A 354 8.93 -12.45 18.86
N PRO A 355 9.86 -13.41 18.72
CA PRO A 355 11.03 -13.47 19.58
C PRO A 355 11.89 -12.21 19.44
N PHE A 356 12.46 -11.75 20.54
CA PHE A 356 13.45 -10.68 20.54
C PHE A 356 14.43 -10.85 21.69
N GLU A 357 15.67 -11.09 21.35
CA GLU A 357 16.75 -11.23 22.31
C GLU A 357 17.89 -10.28 21.99
N ILE A 358 18.51 -9.70 23.03
CA ILE A 358 19.70 -8.86 22.90
C ILE A 358 20.83 -9.47 23.75
N VAL A 359 21.92 -9.83 23.08
CA VAL A 359 23.13 -10.37 23.72
C VAL A 359 24.27 -9.38 23.59
N LYS A 360 24.87 -8.98 24.69
CA LYS A 360 26.09 -8.17 24.73
C LYS A 360 27.27 -9.03 25.16
N ILE A 361 28.26 -9.19 24.31
CA ILE A 361 29.48 -9.92 24.57
C ILE A 361 30.62 -8.93 24.78
N ALA A 362 31.03 -8.74 26.03
CA ALA A 362 32.18 -7.95 26.43
C ALA A 362 33.43 -8.85 26.70
N ALA A 363 34.53 -8.25 27.10
CA ALA A 363 35.79 -8.95 27.40
C ALA A 363 35.64 -10.06 28.50
N GLY A 364 34.57 -10.00 29.31
CA GLY A 364 34.24 -10.99 30.34
C GLY A 364 33.27 -12.11 29.87
N GLY A 365 32.89 -12.12 28.62
CA GLY A 365 31.84 -13.01 28.06
C GLY A 365 30.46 -12.40 28.10
N ALA A 366 29.44 -13.20 27.72
CA ALA A 366 28.04 -12.81 27.81
C ALA A 366 27.52 -12.89 29.26
N LYS A 367 26.48 -12.11 29.57
CA LYS A 367 25.77 -12.21 30.87
C LYS A 367 24.83 -13.43 30.83
N VAL A 368 24.48 -13.90 32.04
CA VAL A 368 23.47 -14.98 32.21
C VAL A 368 22.12 -14.45 31.69
N GLY A 369 21.39 -15.30 30.97
CA GLY A 369 20.10 -14.98 30.40
C GLY A 369 19.08 -14.49 31.41
N SER A 370 18.28 -13.53 30.98
CA SER A 370 17.20 -12.95 31.77
C SER A 370 15.99 -12.63 30.89
N VAL A 371 14.85 -12.44 31.53
CA VAL A 371 13.57 -12.19 30.83
C VAL A 371 13.03 -10.83 31.22
N ASN A 372 12.62 -10.06 30.21
CA ASN A 372 11.94 -8.78 30.39
C ASN A 372 10.52 -8.85 29.81
N ASN A 373 9.53 -8.38 30.56
CA ASN A 373 8.12 -8.39 30.18
C ASN A 373 7.57 -7.00 29.84
N ILE A 374 8.41 -5.99 29.73
CA ILE A 374 8.00 -4.68 29.25
C ILE A 374 7.65 -4.78 27.75
N PRO A 375 6.50 -4.22 27.30
CA PRO A 375 6.16 -4.21 25.88
C PRO A 375 7.19 -3.44 25.05
N THR A 376 7.69 -4.04 23.99
CA THR A 376 8.69 -3.47 23.06
C THR A 376 8.24 -3.68 21.61
N SER A 377 8.84 -2.96 20.68
CA SER A 377 8.44 -2.96 19.27
C SER A 377 9.64 -3.02 18.32
N HIS A 378 9.41 -3.49 17.11
CA HIS A 378 10.38 -3.46 16.01
C HIS A 378 11.02 -2.08 15.81
N VAL A 379 10.26 -0.99 15.97
CA VAL A 379 10.81 0.37 15.81
C VAL A 379 11.85 0.74 16.88
N ASP A 380 11.94 -0.05 17.95
CA ASP A 380 12.96 0.11 19.00
C ASP A 380 14.34 -0.42 18.59
N LEU A 381 14.42 -1.27 17.56
CA LEU A 381 15.69 -1.88 17.14
C LEU A 381 16.72 -0.83 16.76
N VAL A 382 16.34 0.13 15.88
CA VAL A 382 17.29 1.13 15.37
C VAL A 382 17.86 2.02 16.50
N PRO A 383 17.05 2.69 17.34
CA PRO A 383 17.59 3.50 18.43
C PRO A 383 18.39 2.68 19.45
N THR A 384 17.97 1.46 19.76
CA THR A 384 18.71 0.57 20.66
C THR A 384 20.06 0.16 20.09
N ALA A 385 20.13 -0.21 18.81
CA ALA A 385 21.38 -0.58 18.15
C ALA A 385 22.36 0.61 18.08
N LEU A 386 21.86 1.83 17.78
CA LEU A 386 22.68 3.05 17.80
C LEU A 386 23.23 3.33 19.21
N ALA A 387 22.40 3.25 20.23
CA ALA A 387 22.83 3.47 21.63
C ALA A 387 23.89 2.47 22.07
N LEU A 388 23.67 1.15 21.83
CA LEU A 388 24.62 0.10 22.17
C LEU A 388 25.93 0.19 21.38
N ALA A 389 25.90 0.76 20.17
CA ALA A 389 27.08 1.05 19.36
C ALA A 389 27.78 2.37 19.75
N GLY A 390 27.21 3.14 20.68
CA GLY A 390 27.72 4.46 21.07
C GLY A 390 27.59 5.51 19.97
N ILE A 391 26.64 5.35 19.07
CA ILE A 391 26.35 6.26 17.96
C ILE A 391 25.31 7.28 18.42
N LYS A 392 25.59 8.56 18.23
CA LYS A 392 24.65 9.64 18.58
C LYS A 392 23.72 9.92 17.40
N GLU A 393 22.44 9.72 17.63
CA GLU A 393 21.40 9.90 16.60
C GLU A 393 21.46 11.27 15.95
N GLU A 394 21.59 12.36 16.73
CA GLU A 394 21.57 13.72 16.21
C GLU A 394 22.75 14.04 15.26
N GLU A 395 23.91 13.39 15.48
CA GLU A 395 25.08 13.59 14.64
C GLU A 395 24.87 12.94 13.26
N ILE A 396 24.30 11.75 13.25
CA ILE A 396 24.04 11.01 12.01
C ILE A 396 22.84 11.62 11.27
N THR A 397 21.76 12.01 11.98
CA THR A 397 20.61 12.70 11.37
C THR A 397 21.05 13.90 10.54
N ARG A 398 21.98 14.72 11.05
CA ARG A 398 22.50 15.89 10.31
C ARG A 398 23.21 15.51 9.02
N LYS A 399 23.92 14.38 8.99
CA LYS A 399 24.60 13.89 7.77
C LYS A 399 23.61 13.32 6.75
N LEU A 400 22.56 12.66 7.22
CA LEU A 400 21.53 12.05 6.38
C LEU A 400 20.51 13.05 5.84
N SER A 401 20.36 14.22 6.45
CA SER A 401 19.29 15.18 6.14
C SER A 401 19.25 15.69 4.70
N SER A 402 20.37 15.72 4.01
CA SER A 402 20.43 16.11 2.59
C SER A 402 20.26 14.94 1.62
N GLN A 403 20.20 13.71 2.13
CA GLN A 403 20.19 12.50 1.32
C GLN A 403 18.78 11.86 1.25
N PHE A 404 17.92 12.13 2.25
CA PHE A 404 16.63 11.47 2.40
C PHE A 404 15.48 12.46 2.48
N SER A 405 14.41 12.17 1.74
CA SER A 405 13.22 13.05 1.70
C SER A 405 12.27 12.85 2.88
N GLU A 406 12.29 11.68 3.50
CA GLU A 406 11.45 11.29 4.65
C GLU A 406 12.35 10.95 5.86
N LEU A 407 13.21 11.87 6.26
CA LEU A 407 13.98 11.74 7.48
C LEU A 407 13.20 12.36 8.63
N HIS A 408 12.65 11.49 9.48
CA HIS A 408 11.87 11.84 10.66
C HIS A 408 12.58 11.35 11.93
N PRO A 409 12.29 11.91 13.12
CA PRO A 409 12.75 11.34 14.37
C PRO A 409 12.36 9.87 14.51
N LEU A 410 13.22 9.08 15.13
CA LEU A 410 12.91 7.67 15.38
C LEU A 410 11.84 7.56 16.48
N PRO A 411 10.67 6.95 16.20
CA PRO A 411 9.59 6.82 17.20
C PRO A 411 9.90 5.77 18.27
N GLY A 412 10.81 4.85 17.97
CA GLY A 412 11.22 3.79 18.88
C GLY A 412 11.97 4.31 20.11
N ARG A 413 12.11 3.45 21.11
CA ARG A 413 12.82 3.72 22.36
C ARG A 413 14.13 2.95 22.40
N ASP A 414 15.14 3.54 23.01
CA ASP A 414 16.36 2.85 23.38
C ASP A 414 16.09 1.88 24.53
N LEU A 415 16.29 0.58 24.26
CA LEU A 415 16.11 -0.50 25.23
C LEU A 415 17.41 -0.87 25.96
N SER A 416 18.53 -0.22 25.66
CA SER A 416 19.83 -0.52 26.28
C SER A 416 19.82 -0.42 27.82
N PRO A 417 19.04 0.47 28.47
CA PRO A 417 18.94 0.49 29.92
C PRO A 417 18.34 -0.81 30.51
N LEU A 418 17.44 -1.46 29.77
CA LEU A 418 16.80 -2.71 30.20
C LEU A 418 17.74 -3.91 30.20
N LEU A 419 18.92 -3.82 29.61
CA LEU A 419 19.95 -4.85 29.68
C LEU A 419 20.67 -4.87 31.03
N GLU A 420 20.62 -3.79 31.76
CA GLU A 420 21.29 -3.60 33.06
C GLU A 420 20.27 -3.62 34.20
N ASN A 421 19.13 -2.98 34.01
CA ASN A 421 18.02 -2.93 34.97
C ASN A 421 16.72 -3.36 34.28
N LEU A 422 16.21 -4.52 34.63
CA LEU A 422 15.00 -5.10 34.02
C LEU A 422 13.71 -4.33 34.37
N GLU A 423 13.75 -3.39 35.33
CA GLU A 423 12.61 -2.59 35.74
C GLU A 423 12.89 -1.10 35.47
N ASP A 424 12.52 -0.63 34.31
CA ASP A 424 12.45 0.80 34.01
C ASP A 424 11.00 1.27 34.04
N LEU A 425 10.65 2.07 35.05
CA LEU A 425 9.29 2.59 35.23
C LEU A 425 8.84 3.51 34.08
N GLY A 426 9.79 4.18 33.42
CA GLY A 426 9.49 5.04 32.27
C GLY A 426 9.05 4.27 31.02
N LEU A 427 9.49 3.02 30.89
CA LEU A 427 9.13 2.14 29.77
C LEU A 427 7.97 1.20 30.07
N ARG A 428 7.66 0.95 31.35
CA ARG A 428 6.64 -0.01 31.78
C ARG A 428 5.24 0.30 31.26
N ASN A 429 4.85 1.57 31.30
CA ASN A 429 3.49 2.02 30.97
C ASN A 429 3.44 2.71 29.59
N ARG A 430 4.49 2.50 28.76
CA ARG A 430 4.45 2.99 27.37
C ARG A 430 3.37 2.26 26.58
N ALA A 431 2.79 2.93 25.61
CA ALA A 431 2.01 2.28 24.59
C ALA A 431 2.96 1.80 23.46
N VAL A 432 2.81 0.55 23.06
CA VAL A 432 3.47 0.01 21.87
C VAL A 432 2.47 0.07 20.73
N TYR A 433 2.73 0.94 19.76
CA TYR A 433 1.88 1.15 18.60
C TYR A 433 2.27 0.21 17.46
N PHE A 434 1.30 -0.24 16.70
CA PHE A 434 1.48 -0.93 15.45
C PHE A 434 0.36 -0.59 14.47
N MET A 435 0.68 -0.71 13.19
CA MET A 435 -0.28 -0.48 12.12
C MET A 435 0.01 -1.36 10.91
N THR A 436 -1.03 -1.68 10.17
CA THR A 436 -0.91 -2.29 8.85
C THR A 436 -1.98 -1.76 7.91
N ARG A 437 -1.64 -1.69 6.62
CA ARG A 437 -2.53 -1.23 5.56
C ARG A 437 -2.68 -2.33 4.51
N ASP A 438 -3.40 -3.39 4.88
CA ASP A 438 -3.52 -4.59 4.06
C ASP A 438 -4.51 -4.43 2.88
N ASN A 439 -4.69 -3.24 2.35
CA ASN A 439 -5.56 -3.03 1.19
C ASN A 439 -4.89 -3.49 -0.10
N MET A 440 -5.17 -4.72 -0.51
CA MET A 440 -4.59 -5.31 -1.72
C MET A 440 -5.02 -4.63 -3.03
N LEU A 441 -6.06 -3.82 -3.00
CA LEU A 441 -6.54 -3.05 -4.15
C LEU A 441 -5.96 -1.64 -4.18
N GLU A 442 -5.17 -1.25 -3.18
CA GLU A 442 -4.52 0.06 -3.15
C GLU A 442 -3.64 0.26 -4.38
N GLY A 443 -3.76 1.40 -5.02
CA GLY A 443 -3.05 1.71 -6.27
C GLY A 443 -3.56 0.94 -7.49
N ASP A 444 -4.67 0.23 -7.40
CA ASP A 444 -5.29 -0.46 -8.53
C ASP A 444 -5.91 0.57 -9.49
N THR A 445 -5.05 1.18 -10.29
CA THR A 445 -5.48 2.05 -11.37
C THR A 445 -5.76 1.20 -12.62
N LEU A 446 -6.72 1.63 -13.43
CA LEU A 446 -7.07 0.97 -14.69
C LEU A 446 -5.89 0.80 -15.67
N ALA A 447 -4.87 1.66 -15.55
CA ALA A 447 -3.65 1.58 -16.34
C ALA A 447 -2.85 0.27 -16.14
N SER A 448 -2.86 -0.30 -14.94
CA SER A 448 -2.13 -1.54 -14.65
C SER A 448 -2.74 -2.77 -15.31
N GLY A 449 -4.07 -2.80 -15.47
CA GLY A 449 -4.77 -3.88 -16.20
C GLY A 449 -4.45 -3.91 -17.70
N MET A 450 -4.01 -2.80 -18.26
CA MET A 450 -3.75 -2.65 -19.69
C MET A 450 -2.29 -2.86 -20.06
N ALA A 451 -1.34 -2.51 -19.23
CA ALA A 451 0.06 -2.93 -19.43
C ALA A 451 0.15 -4.46 -19.57
N ARG A 452 -0.72 -5.18 -18.83
CA ARG A 452 -0.89 -6.64 -18.97
C ARG A 452 -1.48 -7.07 -20.31
N ARG A 453 -2.35 -6.27 -20.95
CA ARG A 453 -3.02 -6.61 -22.24
C ARG A 453 -2.23 -6.18 -23.46
N LEU A 454 -1.34 -5.21 -23.34
CA LEU A 454 -0.54 -4.68 -24.46
C LEU A 454 0.78 -5.43 -24.69
N GLY A 455 0.95 -6.62 -24.11
CA GLY A 455 1.98 -7.56 -24.56
C GLY A 455 3.40 -7.27 -24.12
N GLN A 456 3.58 -6.69 -22.92
CA GLN A 456 4.91 -6.64 -22.31
C GLN A 456 5.33 -7.94 -21.63
N SER A 457 4.49 -8.99 -21.63
CA SER A 457 4.90 -10.38 -21.40
C SER A 457 4.00 -11.33 -22.17
N GLU A 458 4.56 -12.39 -22.74
CA GLU A 458 3.85 -13.35 -23.58
C GLU A 458 2.76 -14.17 -22.88
N LYS A 459 2.65 -14.16 -21.57
CA LYS A 459 1.50 -14.62 -20.76
C LYS A 459 1.50 -13.88 -19.45
N PRO A 460 0.55 -12.98 -19.19
CA PRO A 460 0.35 -12.50 -17.85
C PRO A 460 0.04 -13.69 -16.95
N PRO A 461 0.67 -13.80 -15.76
CA PRO A 461 0.21 -14.76 -14.77
C PRO A 461 -1.28 -14.52 -14.51
N PRO A 462 -2.06 -15.58 -14.25
CA PRO A 462 -3.47 -15.42 -13.95
C PRO A 462 -3.61 -14.43 -12.79
N PRO A 463 -4.56 -13.48 -12.85
CA PRO A 463 -4.76 -12.56 -11.74
C PRO A 463 -5.03 -13.37 -10.48
N MET A 464 -4.25 -13.17 -9.44
CA MET A 464 -4.53 -13.77 -8.15
C MET A 464 -5.88 -13.22 -7.68
N LYS A 465 -6.84 -14.10 -7.50
CA LYS A 465 -8.24 -13.74 -7.27
C LYS A 465 -8.53 -13.63 -5.78
N ILE A 466 -7.92 -12.69 -5.09
CA ILE A 466 -8.43 -12.28 -3.79
C ILE A 466 -9.51 -11.24 -4.04
N GLN A 467 -10.74 -11.68 -4.17
CA GLN A 467 -11.88 -10.84 -4.48
C GLN A 467 -12.63 -10.30 -3.25
N VAL A 468 -12.22 -10.68 -2.05
CA VAL A 468 -13.14 -10.64 -0.90
C VAL A 468 -13.03 -9.39 -0.06
N LEU A 469 -11.91 -8.66 -0.15
CA LEU A 469 -11.61 -7.61 0.82
C LEU A 469 -12.20 -6.23 0.48
N ALA A 470 -12.83 -6.13 -0.66
CA ALA A 470 -13.38 -4.87 -1.14
C ALA A 470 -14.59 -4.33 -0.35
N HIS A 471 -15.30 -5.21 0.35
CA HIS A 471 -16.49 -4.85 1.14
C HIS A 471 -16.20 -4.55 2.62
N VAL A 472 -14.94 -4.65 3.04
CA VAL A 472 -14.54 -4.51 4.43
C VAL A 472 -13.43 -3.48 4.58
N ALA A 473 -13.34 -2.86 5.74
CA ALA A 473 -12.20 -2.04 6.10
C ALA A 473 -10.98 -2.93 6.32
N THR A 474 -9.82 -2.52 5.80
CA THR A 474 -8.61 -3.33 5.79
C THR A 474 -7.37 -2.65 6.38
N ASN A 475 -7.51 -1.43 6.88
CA ASN A 475 -6.46 -0.76 7.63
C ASN A 475 -6.63 -1.07 9.12
N PHE A 476 -5.54 -1.45 9.77
CA PHE A 476 -5.50 -1.80 11.18
C PHE A 476 -4.50 -0.92 11.89
N GLU A 477 -4.86 -0.43 13.04
CA GLU A 477 -3.96 0.19 13.99
C GLU A 477 -4.30 -0.25 15.41
N GLY A 478 -3.32 -0.24 16.30
CA GLY A 478 -3.56 -0.65 17.67
C GLY A 478 -2.43 -0.30 18.61
N ILE A 479 -2.69 -0.43 19.89
CA ILE A 479 -1.68 -0.33 20.94
C ILE A 479 -1.77 -1.47 21.93
N VAL A 480 -0.62 -1.81 22.49
CA VAL A 480 -0.49 -2.65 23.68
C VAL A 480 0.12 -1.79 24.79
N THR A 481 -0.53 -1.77 25.96
CA THR A 481 -0.06 -0.98 27.10
C THR A 481 -0.56 -1.55 28.41
N VAL A 482 0.17 -1.29 29.51
CA VAL A 482 -0.30 -1.58 30.88
C VAL A 482 -1.20 -0.44 31.34
N VAL A 483 -2.35 -0.76 31.92
CA VAL A 483 -3.31 0.21 32.43
C VAL A 483 -3.59 -0.07 33.90
N ASP A 484 -3.22 0.86 34.77
CA ASP A 484 -3.44 0.79 36.23
C ASP A 484 -4.81 1.40 36.63
N ASP A 485 -5.41 0.91 37.73
CA ASP A 485 -6.66 1.49 38.28
C ASP A 485 -6.53 2.95 38.73
N GLN A 486 -5.30 3.41 38.99
CA GLN A 486 -5.03 4.82 39.28
C GLN A 486 -5.23 5.73 38.06
N VAL A 487 -5.17 5.16 36.85
CA VAL A 487 -5.34 5.85 35.56
C VAL A 487 -6.79 5.80 35.13
N VAL A 488 -7.37 4.62 35.14
CA VAL A 488 -8.77 4.40 34.77
C VAL A 488 -9.36 3.22 35.55
N SER A 489 -10.55 3.38 36.07
CA SER A 489 -11.27 2.34 36.81
C SER A 489 -11.42 1.06 35.95
N GLY A 490 -11.01 -0.07 36.49
CA GLY A 490 -11.04 -1.37 35.81
C GLY A 490 -9.82 -1.70 34.97
N GLY A 491 -8.76 -0.85 34.99
CA GLY A 491 -7.49 -1.14 34.36
C GLY A 491 -6.73 -2.32 34.99
N ASN A 492 -6.84 -2.43 36.34
CA ASN A 492 -6.33 -3.56 37.17
C ASN A 492 -4.82 -3.82 37.06
N GLY A 493 -4.00 -2.88 36.55
CA GLY A 493 -2.60 -3.15 36.28
C GLY A 493 -2.40 -4.20 35.18
N SER A 494 -3.42 -4.46 34.40
CA SER A 494 -3.41 -5.45 33.31
C SER A 494 -2.73 -4.90 32.07
N LEU A 495 -2.21 -5.81 31.26
CA LEU A 495 -1.79 -5.53 29.89
C LEU A 495 -3.03 -5.57 28.99
N TRP A 496 -3.31 -4.47 28.32
CA TRP A 496 -4.43 -4.32 27.42
C TRP A 496 -3.98 -4.15 25.98
N LYS A 497 -4.76 -4.67 25.06
CA LYS A 497 -4.65 -4.43 23.63
C LYS A 497 -5.93 -3.83 23.09
N ILE A 498 -5.84 -2.73 22.37
CA ILE A 498 -6.94 -2.18 21.58
C ILE A 498 -6.53 -2.16 20.11
N THR A 499 -7.46 -2.57 19.25
CA THR A 499 -7.30 -2.53 17.79
C THR A 499 -8.46 -1.77 17.18
N ARG A 500 -8.13 -0.88 16.24
CA ARG A 500 -9.07 -0.20 15.35
C ARG A 500 -8.92 -0.73 13.95
N VAL A 501 -10.03 -1.10 13.33
CA VAL A 501 -10.09 -1.45 11.91
C VAL A 501 -10.89 -0.38 11.21
N TYR A 502 -10.29 0.29 10.23
CA TYR A 502 -10.87 1.47 9.62
C TYR A 502 -10.67 1.51 8.12
N ASP A 503 -11.44 2.33 7.48
CA ASP A 503 -11.44 2.54 6.05
C ASP A 503 -10.87 3.91 5.73
N ASP A 504 -9.66 3.94 5.16
CA ASP A 504 -8.99 5.18 4.79
C ASP A 504 -9.16 5.44 3.28
N PRO A 505 -9.88 6.50 2.88
CA PRO A 505 -10.03 6.87 1.48
C PRO A 505 -8.71 7.04 0.72
N ALA A 506 -7.63 7.41 1.39
CA ALA A 506 -6.31 7.52 0.77
C ALA A 506 -5.79 6.18 0.24
N THR A 507 -6.26 5.06 0.80
CA THR A 507 -5.84 3.70 0.45
C THR A 507 -6.81 2.98 -0.49
N TRP A 508 -7.87 3.63 -0.95
CA TRP A 508 -8.82 3.03 -1.86
C TRP A 508 -8.21 2.68 -3.21
N SER A 509 -8.85 1.79 -3.96
CA SER A 509 -8.43 1.42 -5.33
C SER A 509 -8.28 2.65 -6.23
N GLN A 510 -9.11 3.65 -6.00
CA GLN A 510 -9.01 5.00 -6.55
C GLN A 510 -8.93 5.97 -5.37
N PRO A 511 -7.72 6.35 -4.92
CA PRO A 511 -7.54 7.15 -3.71
C PRO A 511 -8.41 8.40 -3.68
N HIS A 512 -9.13 8.60 -2.58
CA HIS A 512 -10.09 9.68 -2.33
C HIS A 512 -11.29 9.76 -3.30
N VAL A 513 -11.48 8.75 -4.15
CA VAL A 513 -12.54 8.74 -5.17
C VAL A 513 -13.53 7.62 -4.94
N ALA A 514 -13.10 6.38 -5.08
CA ALA A 514 -13.96 5.22 -4.94
C ALA A 514 -13.17 3.96 -4.64
N HIS A 515 -13.78 3.01 -3.97
CA HIS A 515 -13.19 1.71 -3.70
C HIS A 515 -13.94 0.60 -4.43
N LEU A 516 -13.21 -0.21 -5.19
CA LEU A 516 -13.75 -1.37 -5.90
C LEU A 516 -14.37 -2.35 -4.91
N THR A 517 -15.65 -2.68 -5.06
CA THR A 517 -16.37 -3.59 -4.17
C THR A 517 -16.58 -4.98 -4.75
N VAL A 518 -16.96 -5.07 -6.00
CA VAL A 518 -17.17 -6.33 -6.69
C VAL A 518 -16.60 -6.26 -8.08
N SER A 519 -15.86 -7.31 -8.46
CA SER A 519 -15.52 -7.58 -9.84
C SER A 519 -16.34 -8.77 -10.29
N GLY A 520 -17.38 -8.55 -11.07
CA GLY A 520 -18.29 -9.56 -11.56
C GLY A 520 -18.26 -9.71 -13.07
N PRO A 521 -18.89 -10.76 -13.61
CA PRO A 521 -19.02 -10.95 -15.05
C PRO A 521 -19.87 -9.86 -15.74
N THR A 522 -20.67 -9.12 -14.96
CA THR A 522 -21.56 -8.05 -15.44
C THR A 522 -20.98 -6.66 -15.25
N GLY A 523 -19.82 -6.52 -14.61
CA GLY A 523 -19.15 -5.24 -14.34
C GLY A 523 -18.56 -5.18 -12.93
N ASN A 524 -17.92 -4.07 -12.63
CA ASN A 524 -17.34 -3.77 -11.32
C ASN A 524 -18.25 -2.78 -10.59
N ASP A 525 -18.48 -3.02 -9.31
CA ASP A 525 -19.18 -2.10 -8.44
C ASP A 525 -18.17 -1.37 -7.55
N TYR A 526 -18.49 -0.13 -7.20
CA TYR A 526 -17.68 0.74 -6.36
C TYR A 526 -18.50 1.30 -5.22
N ARG A 527 -17.83 1.54 -4.12
CA ARG A 527 -18.37 2.35 -3.02
C ARG A 527 -17.61 3.67 -2.92
N THR A 528 -18.32 4.67 -2.43
CA THR A 528 -17.80 6.01 -2.15
C THR A 528 -17.98 6.38 -0.69
N GLU A 529 -18.72 5.56 0.05
CA GLU A 529 -18.95 5.76 1.48
C GLU A 529 -17.82 5.12 2.28
N ILE A 530 -17.36 5.85 3.30
CA ILE A 530 -16.40 5.35 4.27
C ILE A 530 -17.12 4.35 5.18
N LEU A 531 -16.53 3.18 5.34
CA LEU A 531 -17.05 2.17 6.26
C LEU A 531 -16.79 2.58 7.71
N PRO A 532 -17.76 2.30 8.64
CA PRO A 532 -17.57 2.62 10.03
C PRO A 532 -16.42 1.82 10.65
N ASP A 533 -15.76 2.45 11.62
CA ASP A 533 -14.68 1.81 12.39
C ASP A 533 -15.21 0.57 13.13
N GLN A 534 -14.41 -0.46 13.17
CA GLN A 534 -14.62 -1.67 13.97
C GLN A 534 -13.50 -1.77 15.01
N TRP A 535 -13.82 -2.37 16.16
CA TRP A 535 -12.92 -2.35 17.30
C TRP A 535 -12.75 -3.73 17.93
N GLU A 536 -11.54 -3.98 18.45
CA GLU A 536 -11.26 -5.10 19.33
C GLU A 536 -10.60 -4.57 20.61
N LEU A 537 -10.94 -5.18 21.74
CA LEU A 537 -10.39 -4.88 23.05
C LEU A 537 -10.12 -6.17 23.83
N TYR A 538 -8.89 -6.35 24.28
CA TYR A 538 -8.48 -7.55 25.02
C TYR A 538 -7.70 -7.21 26.29
N ASP A 539 -8.01 -7.92 27.40
CA ASP A 539 -7.21 -7.96 28.62
C ASP A 539 -6.21 -9.11 28.51
N LEU A 540 -5.03 -8.85 27.94
CA LEU A 540 -4.02 -9.87 27.67
C LEU A 540 -3.45 -10.54 28.93
N THR A 541 -3.70 -9.98 30.12
CA THR A 541 -3.33 -10.60 31.38
C THR A 541 -4.31 -11.72 31.76
N LYS A 542 -5.58 -11.56 31.45
CA LYS A 542 -6.65 -12.53 31.78
C LYS A 542 -7.00 -13.42 30.59
N ASP A 543 -6.92 -12.88 29.39
CA ASP A 543 -7.19 -13.57 28.13
C ASP A 543 -5.99 -13.43 27.18
N PRO A 544 -4.88 -14.13 27.45
CA PRO A 544 -3.67 -14.03 26.65
C PRO A 544 -3.78 -14.69 25.26
N ILE A 545 -4.93 -15.28 24.94
CA ILE A 545 -5.24 -15.86 23.63
C ILE A 545 -6.28 -15.05 22.85
N GLU A 546 -6.65 -13.86 23.33
CA GLU A 546 -7.53 -12.89 22.64
C GLU A 546 -8.87 -13.47 22.16
N SER A 547 -9.43 -14.37 22.97
CA SER A 547 -10.66 -15.11 22.63
C SER A 547 -11.94 -14.25 22.82
N GLN A 548 -11.93 -13.30 23.76
CA GLN A 548 -13.10 -12.50 24.13
C GLN A 548 -12.93 -11.03 23.77
N ASN A 549 -13.55 -10.61 22.70
CA ASN A 549 -13.56 -9.19 22.31
C ASN A 549 -14.47 -8.38 23.25
N LEU A 550 -13.87 -7.51 24.06
CA LEU A 550 -14.51 -6.73 25.12
C LEU A 550 -14.94 -5.32 24.69
N TRP A 551 -14.79 -4.94 23.42
CA TRP A 551 -15.03 -3.57 22.96
C TRP A 551 -16.46 -3.06 23.24
N ASN A 552 -17.43 -3.95 23.28
CA ASN A 552 -18.85 -3.65 23.52
C ASN A 552 -19.34 -4.10 24.92
N ASP A 553 -18.43 -4.49 25.82
CA ASP A 553 -18.77 -4.83 27.20
C ASP A 553 -19.02 -3.55 28.00
N PRO A 554 -20.25 -3.34 28.51
CA PRO A 554 -20.60 -2.14 29.30
C PRO A 554 -19.71 -1.94 30.52
N THR A 555 -19.19 -3.03 31.11
CA THR A 555 -18.29 -2.98 32.28
C THR A 555 -16.88 -2.51 31.95
N LYS A 556 -16.51 -2.48 30.67
CA LYS A 556 -15.18 -2.08 30.16
C LYS A 556 -15.21 -0.75 29.42
N LYS A 557 -16.35 -0.06 29.43
CA LYS A 557 -16.55 1.19 28.69
C LYS A 557 -15.50 2.24 29.01
N GLU A 558 -15.15 2.44 30.29
CA GLU A 558 -14.16 3.45 30.70
C GLU A 558 -12.75 3.11 30.20
N VAL A 559 -12.34 1.84 30.32
CA VAL A 559 -11.07 1.35 29.80
C VAL A 559 -11.02 1.48 28.27
N PHE A 560 -12.11 1.14 27.59
CA PHE A 560 -12.21 1.27 26.14
C PHE A 560 -12.05 2.73 25.69
N GLN A 561 -12.76 3.67 26.29
CA GLN A 561 -12.67 5.09 25.95
C GLN A 561 -11.27 5.65 26.21
N TYR A 562 -10.67 5.30 27.34
CA TYR A 562 -9.30 5.70 27.66
C TYR A 562 -8.31 5.18 26.61
N LEU A 563 -8.40 3.90 26.22
CA LEU A 563 -7.51 3.30 25.25
C LEU A 563 -7.73 3.83 23.83
N GLN A 564 -8.98 4.20 23.46
CA GLN A 564 -9.23 4.88 22.20
C GLN A 564 -8.50 6.22 22.10
N GLU A 565 -8.56 7.03 23.18
CA GLU A 565 -7.85 8.30 23.20
C GLU A 565 -6.33 8.08 23.18
N ARG A 566 -5.86 7.14 24.00
CA ARG A 566 -4.44 6.77 24.07
C ARG A 566 -3.90 6.29 22.71
N LEU A 567 -4.68 5.52 21.95
CA LEU A 567 -4.34 5.10 20.59
C LEU A 567 -4.18 6.30 19.66
N ARG A 568 -5.09 7.27 19.71
CA ARG A 568 -5.00 8.48 18.89
C ARG A 568 -3.77 9.31 19.23
N GLU A 569 -3.52 9.51 20.52
CA GLU A 569 -2.34 10.26 20.99
C GLU A 569 -1.05 9.60 20.52
N GLU A 570 -0.95 8.29 20.70
CA GLU A 570 0.24 7.53 20.31
C GLU A 570 0.44 7.58 18.79
N ALA A 571 -0.63 7.36 18.00
CA ALA A 571 -0.55 7.44 16.54
C ALA A 571 -0.01 8.80 16.06
N LEU A 572 -0.50 9.91 16.64
CA LEU A 572 -0.04 11.26 16.30
C LEU A 572 1.41 11.50 16.70
N GLN A 573 1.87 10.84 17.77
CA GLN A 573 3.23 11.00 18.29
C GLN A 573 4.24 10.18 17.47
N VAL A 574 3.89 8.95 17.10
CA VAL A 574 4.85 7.99 16.52
C VAL A 574 4.78 7.88 14.99
N VAL A 575 3.71 8.39 14.39
CA VAL A 575 3.54 8.38 12.91
C VAL A 575 3.50 9.83 12.41
N PRO A 576 4.66 10.42 12.14
CA PRO A 576 4.73 11.78 11.62
C PRO A 576 4.12 11.86 10.21
N LYS A 577 3.58 13.03 9.89
CA LYS A 577 3.12 13.30 8.53
C LYS A 577 4.30 13.28 7.56
N ARG A 578 4.14 12.57 6.45
CA ARG A 578 5.14 12.56 5.38
C ARG A 578 5.39 13.96 4.81
N ASN A 579 6.64 14.21 4.44
CA ASN A 579 7.04 15.41 3.70
C ASN A 579 6.51 15.37 2.25
N ASN A 580 6.49 14.18 1.65
CA ASN A 580 5.94 13.97 0.32
C ASN A 580 4.50 13.46 0.41
N PRO A 581 3.63 13.77 -0.58
CA PRO A 581 2.30 13.20 -0.67
C PRO A 581 2.32 11.67 -0.62
N TRP A 582 1.22 11.08 -0.17
CA TRP A 582 1.04 9.63 -0.15
C TRP A 582 1.37 9.03 -1.53
N PRO A 583 2.13 7.94 -1.59
CA PRO A 583 2.68 7.42 -2.85
C PRO A 583 1.65 7.12 -3.95
N TYR A 584 0.47 6.65 -3.54
CA TYR A 584 -0.59 6.34 -4.49
C TYR A 584 -1.49 7.54 -4.81
N ALA A 585 -1.43 8.62 -4.03
CA ALA A 585 -2.09 9.88 -4.36
C ALA A 585 -1.48 10.54 -5.60
N LYS A 586 -0.22 10.26 -5.90
CA LYS A 586 0.37 10.58 -7.21
C LYS A 586 0.07 9.43 -8.17
N ARG A 587 -1.09 9.44 -8.81
CA ARG A 587 -1.23 8.72 -10.06
C ARG A 587 -0.14 9.26 -10.98
N GLN A 588 0.66 8.39 -11.58
CA GLN A 588 1.44 8.84 -12.72
C GLN A 588 0.42 9.30 -13.77
N PRO A 589 0.51 10.54 -14.24
CA PRO A 589 -0.33 10.96 -15.33
C PRO A 589 -0.13 9.96 -16.47
N PRO A 590 -1.19 9.60 -17.20
CA PRO A 590 -1.05 8.73 -18.37
C PRO A 590 0.06 9.30 -19.25
N GLU A 591 0.87 8.43 -19.84
CA GLU A 591 1.92 8.85 -20.76
C GLU A 591 1.32 9.75 -21.84
N ALA A 592 2.02 10.85 -22.16
CA ALA A 592 1.56 11.80 -23.16
C ALA A 592 1.11 11.07 -24.43
N GLN A 593 -0.15 11.23 -24.79
CA GLN A 593 -0.67 10.64 -26.01
C GLN A 593 -0.01 11.32 -27.20
N VAL A 594 0.91 10.63 -27.83
CA VAL A 594 1.44 11.05 -29.12
C VAL A 594 0.41 10.62 -30.15
N LEU A 595 -0.36 11.56 -30.65
CA LEU A 595 -1.23 11.33 -31.81
C LEU A 595 -0.32 11.14 -33.04
N THR A 596 0.10 9.90 -33.27
CA THR A 596 1.15 9.56 -34.22
C THR A 596 0.72 9.61 -35.69
N LYS A 597 -0.60 9.65 -35.96
CA LYS A 597 -1.14 9.86 -37.32
C LYS A 597 -2.46 10.63 -37.24
N ASP A 598 -2.57 11.72 -38.00
CA ASP A 598 -3.84 12.36 -38.23
C ASP A 598 -4.77 11.38 -38.94
N PRO A 599 -5.88 10.95 -38.33
CA PRO A 599 -6.85 10.12 -39.02
C PRO A 599 -7.46 10.94 -40.17
N PRO A 600 -7.67 10.34 -41.34
CA PRO A 600 -8.19 11.07 -42.50
C PRO A 600 -9.54 11.76 -42.17
N PRO A 601 -9.79 12.97 -42.64
CA PRO A 601 -11.07 13.63 -42.40
C PRO A 601 -12.20 12.83 -43.02
N PRO A 602 -13.39 12.79 -42.39
CA PRO A 602 -14.55 12.11 -42.98
C PRO A 602 -14.96 12.78 -44.28
N ALA A 603 -15.41 11.97 -45.24
CA ALA A 603 -15.91 12.50 -46.51
C ALA A 603 -17.00 13.54 -46.27
N ARG A 604 -16.99 14.63 -47.03
CA ARG A 604 -17.96 15.77 -46.91
C ARG A 604 -19.42 15.26 -46.92
N ALA A 605 -19.74 14.30 -47.76
CA ALA A 605 -21.09 13.72 -47.84
C ALA A 605 -21.50 12.98 -46.56
N LEU A 606 -20.56 12.21 -45.95
CA LEU A 606 -20.78 11.50 -44.69
C LEU A 606 -21.00 12.50 -43.52
N ARG A 607 -20.24 13.55 -43.49
CA ARG A 607 -20.39 14.62 -42.47
C ARG A 607 -21.73 15.32 -42.59
N ALA A 608 -22.18 15.63 -43.81
CA ALA A 608 -23.49 16.23 -44.06
C ALA A 608 -24.64 15.29 -43.59
N LEU A 609 -24.53 14.00 -43.86
CA LEU A 609 -25.50 13.01 -43.42
C LEU A 609 -25.54 12.89 -41.87
N ILE A 610 -24.39 12.82 -41.21
CA ILE A 610 -24.27 12.73 -39.76
C ILE A 610 -24.88 13.98 -39.08
N ARG A 611 -24.61 15.17 -39.61
CA ARG A 611 -25.26 16.41 -39.16
C ARG A 611 -26.78 16.37 -39.33
N ARG A 612 -27.26 15.86 -40.48
CA ARG A 612 -28.71 15.76 -40.75
C ARG A 612 -29.38 14.76 -39.77
N LEU A 613 -28.67 13.74 -39.33
CA LEU A 613 -29.13 12.78 -38.35
C LEU A 613 -29.05 13.27 -36.88
N GLY A 614 -28.53 14.50 -36.65
CA GLY A 614 -28.42 15.09 -35.32
C GLY A 614 -27.30 14.49 -34.44
N MET A 615 -26.35 13.79 -35.05
CA MET A 615 -25.23 13.15 -34.37
C MET A 615 -24.04 14.09 -34.14
N HIS A 616 -24.03 15.27 -34.73
CA HIS A 616 -23.06 16.33 -34.51
C HIS A 616 -23.75 17.61 -34.06
N PRO A 617 -23.10 18.41 -33.19
CA PRO A 617 -23.62 19.71 -32.80
C PRO A 617 -23.87 20.59 -34.04
N LYS A 618 -24.95 21.33 -34.01
CA LYS A 618 -25.25 22.34 -35.04
C LYS A 618 -24.63 23.66 -34.59
N ASP A 619 -23.50 24.02 -35.17
CA ASP A 619 -22.91 25.34 -34.98
C ASP A 619 -23.65 26.32 -35.89
N THR A 620 -24.69 26.92 -35.44
CA THR A 620 -25.51 27.75 -36.33
C THR A 620 -25.41 29.25 -36.08
N GLU A 621 -24.70 29.65 -35.01
CA GLU A 621 -24.65 31.10 -34.68
C GLU A 621 -23.29 31.47 -34.09
N ILE A 622 -22.66 32.44 -34.69
CA ILE A 622 -21.44 33.09 -34.19
C ILE A 622 -21.87 34.04 -33.07
N PHE A 623 -21.17 34.02 -31.95
CA PHE A 623 -21.33 35.08 -30.94
C PHE A 623 -20.68 36.35 -31.45
N ASP A 624 -21.46 37.44 -31.52
CA ASP A 624 -21.07 38.71 -32.16
C ASP A 624 -20.55 39.75 -31.16
N GLY A 625 -19.93 39.27 -30.06
CA GLY A 625 -19.36 40.09 -28.99
C GLY A 625 -17.87 39.85 -28.79
N ASP A 626 -17.14 40.88 -28.36
CA ASP A 626 -15.75 40.74 -27.89
C ASP A 626 -15.73 40.56 -26.36
N LEU A 627 -15.21 39.41 -25.91
CA LEU A 627 -15.05 39.06 -24.51
C LEU A 627 -13.56 39.01 -24.10
N SER A 628 -12.74 39.82 -24.76
CA SER A 628 -11.32 39.96 -24.43
C SER A 628 -11.14 40.38 -22.97
N GLY A 629 -10.19 39.74 -22.30
CA GLY A 629 -9.93 39.93 -20.86
C GLY A 629 -10.73 39.02 -19.92
N LYS A 630 -11.71 38.27 -20.44
CA LYS A 630 -12.36 37.17 -19.65
C LYS A 630 -11.55 35.90 -19.71
N ARG A 631 -11.65 35.12 -18.65
CA ARG A 631 -10.89 33.86 -18.51
C ARG A 631 -11.79 32.70 -18.14
N VAL A 632 -11.63 31.58 -18.84
CA VAL A 632 -12.35 30.33 -18.60
C VAL A 632 -11.35 29.23 -18.22
N LEU A 633 -11.67 28.50 -17.17
CA LEU A 633 -11.00 27.25 -16.84
C LEU A 633 -11.86 26.06 -17.27
N ILE A 634 -11.34 25.21 -18.15
CA ILE A 634 -11.99 23.95 -18.50
C ILE A 634 -11.35 22.85 -17.67
N ILE A 635 -12.15 22.17 -16.85
CA ILE A 635 -11.73 21.06 -15.98
C ILE A 635 -12.12 19.76 -16.64
N CYS A 636 -11.13 18.87 -16.81
CA CYS A 636 -11.25 17.60 -17.50
C CYS A 636 -10.80 16.45 -16.60
N THR A 637 -11.16 15.21 -16.97
CA THR A 637 -10.75 13.99 -16.26
C THR A 637 -9.28 13.65 -16.48
N ASN A 638 -8.67 12.93 -15.53
CA ASN A 638 -7.41 12.19 -15.72
C ASN A 638 -7.61 10.69 -15.97
N THR A 639 -8.83 10.19 -15.91
CA THR A 639 -9.12 8.76 -16.09
C THR A 639 -9.00 8.37 -17.55
N ALA A 640 -8.02 7.50 -17.85
CA ALA A 640 -7.70 7.09 -19.23
C ALA A 640 -8.31 5.75 -19.65
N TRP A 641 -8.79 4.97 -18.68
CA TRP A 641 -9.18 3.58 -18.90
C TRP A 641 -10.41 3.22 -18.07
N LEU A 642 -11.34 2.51 -18.71
CA LEU A 642 -12.40 1.79 -18.02
C LEU A 642 -11.82 0.51 -17.42
N GLU A 643 -12.43 0.01 -16.36
CA GLU A 643 -11.99 -1.22 -15.68
C GLU A 643 -11.96 -2.45 -16.56
N GLU A 644 -12.80 -2.49 -17.56
CA GLU A 644 -12.75 -3.52 -18.60
C GLU A 644 -11.50 -3.44 -19.48
N GLY A 645 -10.60 -2.49 -19.22
CA GLY A 645 -9.40 -2.25 -19.99
C GLY A 645 -9.68 -1.58 -21.33
N LYS A 646 -10.82 -0.93 -21.50
CA LYS A 646 -11.11 -0.09 -22.68
C LYS A 646 -10.57 1.30 -22.45
N PRO A 647 -9.90 1.92 -23.45
CA PRO A 647 -9.50 3.29 -23.34
C PRO A 647 -10.74 4.20 -23.26
N THR A 648 -10.65 5.18 -22.39
CA THR A 648 -11.66 6.22 -22.19
C THR A 648 -10.98 7.57 -21.96
N GLY A 649 -11.68 8.51 -21.40
CA GLY A 649 -11.16 9.83 -21.07
C GLY A 649 -12.20 10.90 -21.28
N LEU A 650 -11.71 12.08 -21.61
CA LEU A 650 -12.46 13.21 -22.08
C LEU A 650 -13.10 12.90 -23.44
N PHE A 651 -14.40 13.15 -23.60
CA PHE A 651 -15.00 13.12 -24.92
C PHE A 651 -14.62 14.39 -25.69
N SER A 652 -13.81 14.24 -26.73
CA SER A 652 -13.09 15.34 -27.40
C SER A 652 -13.95 16.59 -27.65
N SER A 653 -15.13 16.44 -28.28
CA SER A 653 -15.99 17.56 -28.61
C SER A 653 -16.63 18.26 -27.41
N GLU A 654 -16.63 17.68 -26.24
CA GLU A 654 -17.13 18.30 -25.02
C GLU A 654 -16.14 19.32 -24.43
N MET A 655 -14.89 19.24 -24.81
CA MET A 655 -13.85 20.23 -24.52
C MET A 655 -13.56 21.11 -25.74
N THR A 656 -13.36 20.52 -26.93
CA THR A 656 -12.91 21.27 -28.10
C THR A 656 -13.94 22.28 -28.61
N THR A 657 -15.24 21.93 -28.53
CA THR A 657 -16.31 22.85 -28.97
C THR A 657 -16.39 24.09 -28.08
N PRO A 658 -16.56 23.97 -26.74
CA PRO A 658 -16.53 25.17 -25.89
C PRO A 658 -15.20 25.92 -25.96
N TYR A 659 -14.08 25.22 -25.98
CA TYR A 659 -12.75 25.81 -26.06
C TYR A 659 -12.61 26.76 -27.25
N TYR A 660 -12.97 26.28 -28.44
CA TYR A 660 -12.83 27.12 -29.63
C TYR A 660 -13.85 28.24 -29.71
N LEU A 661 -15.08 28.01 -29.22
CA LEU A 661 -16.08 29.11 -29.18
C LEU A 661 -15.64 30.20 -28.21
N PHE A 662 -15.12 29.88 -27.06
CA PHE A 662 -14.59 30.87 -26.13
C PHE A 662 -13.36 31.57 -26.71
N LYS A 663 -12.42 30.82 -27.25
CA LYS A 663 -11.20 31.38 -27.85
C LYS A 663 -11.48 32.28 -29.02
N ASP A 664 -12.42 31.91 -29.89
CA ASP A 664 -12.79 32.72 -31.08
C ASP A 664 -13.56 33.99 -30.70
N SER A 665 -14.09 34.08 -29.47
CA SER A 665 -14.71 35.28 -28.89
C SER A 665 -13.75 36.12 -28.03
N GLY A 666 -12.43 35.87 -28.11
CA GLY A 666 -11.41 36.62 -27.38
C GLY A 666 -11.11 36.18 -25.96
N ILE A 667 -11.82 35.15 -25.46
CA ILE A 667 -11.63 34.62 -24.08
C ILE A 667 -10.34 33.84 -23.99
N GLU A 668 -9.59 34.03 -22.88
CA GLU A 668 -8.47 33.17 -22.52
C GLU A 668 -8.98 31.87 -21.89
N VAL A 669 -8.49 30.75 -22.40
CA VAL A 669 -8.93 29.43 -21.92
C VAL A 669 -7.76 28.61 -21.42
N ASP A 670 -7.84 28.17 -20.16
CA ASP A 670 -6.88 27.24 -19.55
C ASP A 670 -7.52 25.87 -19.30
N LEU A 671 -6.69 24.86 -19.16
CA LEU A 671 -7.12 23.50 -18.87
C LEU A 671 -6.55 23.04 -17.51
N ALA A 672 -7.41 22.43 -16.71
CA ALA A 672 -7.01 21.75 -15.48
C ALA A 672 -7.59 20.33 -15.42
N SER A 673 -7.02 19.54 -14.56
CA SER A 673 -7.52 18.22 -14.25
C SER A 673 -7.22 17.86 -12.79
N PRO A 674 -7.90 16.88 -12.17
CA PRO A 674 -7.71 16.53 -10.77
C PRO A 674 -6.26 16.32 -10.36
N LEU A 675 -5.42 15.79 -11.26
CA LEU A 675 -4.02 15.45 -11.00
C LEU A 675 -3.03 16.29 -11.81
N GLY A 676 -3.51 17.19 -12.66
CA GLY A 676 -2.65 17.87 -13.63
C GLY A 676 -2.08 16.93 -14.71
N GLY A 677 -1.21 17.47 -15.57
CA GLY A 677 -0.54 16.69 -16.62
C GLY A 677 -1.47 16.31 -17.77
N VAL A 678 -1.41 15.05 -18.20
CA VAL A 678 -2.16 14.61 -19.39
C VAL A 678 -3.64 14.44 -19.11
N ILE A 679 -4.46 15.08 -19.94
CA ILE A 679 -5.90 14.82 -20.07
C ILE A 679 -6.08 13.74 -21.15
N PRO A 680 -6.47 12.49 -20.79
CA PRO A 680 -6.70 11.45 -21.77
C PRO A 680 -7.93 11.79 -22.63
N VAL A 681 -7.80 11.63 -23.93
CA VAL A 681 -8.90 11.84 -24.89
C VAL A 681 -9.44 10.49 -25.32
N ASP A 682 -10.75 10.27 -25.17
CA ASP A 682 -11.41 9.02 -25.55
C ASP A 682 -11.22 8.77 -27.05
N PRO A 683 -10.55 7.66 -27.46
CA PRO A 683 -10.33 7.35 -28.88
C PRO A 683 -11.60 7.21 -29.70
N MET A 684 -12.71 6.86 -29.05
CA MET A 684 -14.03 6.75 -29.73
C MET A 684 -14.50 8.13 -30.20
N SER A 685 -14.24 9.19 -29.42
CA SER A 685 -14.65 10.55 -29.75
C SER A 685 -13.94 11.10 -30.97
N LEU A 686 -12.76 10.58 -31.31
CA LEU A 686 -11.96 10.99 -32.47
C LEU A 686 -12.20 10.18 -33.73
N LYS A 687 -13.09 9.16 -33.68
CA LYS A 687 -13.42 8.40 -34.88
C LYS A 687 -14.07 9.28 -35.95
N PRO A 688 -13.79 9.07 -37.26
CA PRO A 688 -14.28 9.90 -38.36
C PRO A 688 -15.79 10.16 -38.38
N VAL A 689 -16.58 9.20 -37.88
CA VAL A 689 -18.06 9.31 -37.85
C VAL A 689 -18.54 10.16 -36.67
N ILE A 690 -17.75 10.24 -35.58
CA ILE A 690 -18.16 10.86 -34.33
C ILE A 690 -17.56 12.25 -34.15
N ARG A 691 -16.32 12.46 -34.57
CA ARG A 691 -15.60 13.71 -34.33
C ARG A 691 -16.20 14.91 -35.06
N SER A 692 -16.28 16.03 -34.38
CA SER A 692 -16.75 17.29 -34.87
C SER A 692 -15.69 18.01 -35.72
N HIS A 693 -16.03 19.16 -36.29
CA HIS A 693 -15.04 20.01 -36.96
C HIS A 693 -14.08 20.70 -35.96
N HIS A 694 -14.51 20.93 -34.73
CA HIS A 694 -13.64 21.44 -33.67
C HIS A 694 -12.59 20.40 -33.29
N ASP A 695 -12.94 19.09 -33.32
CA ASP A 695 -11.97 18.01 -33.13
C ASP A 695 -10.96 17.95 -34.28
N ASP A 696 -11.39 18.20 -35.54
CA ASP A 696 -10.46 18.34 -36.67
C ASP A 696 -9.50 19.53 -36.51
N ARG A 697 -9.97 20.62 -35.89
CA ARG A 697 -9.14 21.79 -35.56
C ARG A 697 -8.14 21.41 -34.45
N PHE A 698 -8.59 20.71 -33.38
CA PHE A 698 -7.75 20.22 -32.29
C PHE A 698 -6.62 19.33 -32.77
N LEU A 699 -6.90 18.40 -33.67
CA LEU A 699 -5.88 17.49 -34.22
C LEU A 699 -4.73 18.23 -34.92
N LYS A 700 -4.93 19.47 -35.33
CA LYS A 700 -3.94 20.34 -35.99
C LYS A 700 -3.35 21.38 -35.05
N ASP A 701 -4.02 21.70 -33.95
CA ASP A 701 -3.64 22.75 -33.00
C ASP A 701 -2.61 22.21 -31.96
N LYS A 702 -1.34 22.41 -32.24
CA LYS A 702 -0.25 22.00 -31.37
C LYS A 702 -0.24 22.68 -29.99
N LEU A 703 -0.82 23.89 -29.90
CA LEU A 703 -0.90 24.61 -28.64
C LEU A 703 -1.95 23.98 -27.73
N LEU A 704 -3.12 23.65 -28.27
CA LEU A 704 -4.14 22.95 -27.48
C LEU A 704 -3.70 21.54 -27.13
N GLN A 705 -3.06 20.80 -28.04
CA GLN A 705 -2.47 19.50 -27.74
C GLN A 705 -1.46 19.57 -26.58
N LYS A 706 -0.64 20.64 -26.57
CA LYS A 706 0.29 20.86 -25.44
C LYS A 706 -0.50 21.11 -24.14
N LYS A 707 -1.52 21.97 -24.14
CA LYS A 707 -2.36 22.20 -22.95
C LYS A 707 -3.03 20.93 -22.46
N VAL A 708 -3.52 20.07 -23.35
CA VAL A 708 -4.09 18.75 -23.02
C VAL A 708 -3.05 17.81 -22.38
N ASN A 709 -1.81 17.87 -22.80
CA ASN A 709 -0.73 17.05 -22.25
C ASN A 709 -0.07 17.63 -20.98
N THR A 710 -0.34 18.91 -20.66
CA THR A 710 0.27 19.61 -19.53
C THR A 710 -0.75 20.46 -18.79
N SER A 711 -1.93 19.90 -18.50
CA SER A 711 -2.97 20.60 -17.77
C SER A 711 -2.52 20.94 -16.34
N MET A 712 -3.09 22.01 -15.79
CA MET A 712 -2.83 22.41 -14.40
C MET A 712 -3.40 21.38 -13.43
N HIS A 713 -2.71 21.16 -12.31
CA HIS A 713 -3.28 20.42 -11.20
C HIS A 713 -4.35 21.27 -10.51
N ILE A 714 -5.50 20.66 -10.19
CA ILE A 714 -6.64 21.40 -9.61
C ILE A 714 -6.30 22.09 -8.28
N ASN A 715 -5.36 21.55 -7.50
CA ASN A 715 -4.89 22.18 -6.26
C ASN A 715 -4.22 23.54 -6.51
N ASP A 716 -3.53 23.67 -7.65
CA ASP A 716 -2.77 24.86 -8.03
C ASP A 716 -3.63 25.93 -8.70
N VAL A 717 -4.93 25.66 -8.87
CA VAL A 717 -5.88 26.60 -9.47
C VAL A 717 -6.30 27.65 -8.47
N GLU A 718 -6.07 28.91 -8.82
CA GLU A 718 -6.61 30.07 -8.11
C GLU A 718 -7.92 30.51 -8.79
N VAL A 719 -9.04 30.24 -8.12
CA VAL A 719 -10.40 30.48 -8.66
C VAL A 719 -10.63 31.94 -8.99
N ASP A 720 -10.02 32.87 -8.27
CA ASP A 720 -10.11 34.31 -8.46
C ASP A 720 -9.71 34.76 -9.86
N ASN A 721 -8.79 34.00 -10.48
CA ASN A 721 -8.26 34.32 -11.81
C ASN A 721 -9.20 33.97 -12.95
N TYR A 722 -10.35 33.35 -12.68
CA TYR A 722 -11.29 32.91 -13.72
C TYR A 722 -12.68 33.52 -13.54
N ASP A 723 -13.35 33.77 -14.65
CA ASP A 723 -14.76 34.19 -14.68
C ASP A 723 -15.70 32.98 -14.76
N VAL A 724 -15.19 31.86 -15.29
CA VAL A 724 -15.94 30.62 -15.52
C VAL A 724 -15.14 29.41 -15.14
N LEU A 725 -15.77 28.47 -14.41
CA LEU A 725 -15.34 27.11 -14.28
C LEU A 725 -16.23 26.21 -15.13
N PHE A 726 -15.65 25.52 -16.08
CA PHE A 726 -16.37 24.65 -17.00
C PHE A 726 -15.92 23.21 -16.92
N PHE A 727 -16.85 22.28 -16.74
CA PHE A 727 -16.57 20.84 -16.62
C PHE A 727 -16.85 20.14 -17.96
N ALA A 728 -15.81 19.70 -18.63
CA ALA A 728 -15.94 18.86 -19.81
C ALA A 728 -16.17 17.41 -19.36
N GLY A 729 -17.14 16.74 -19.96
CA GLY A 729 -17.47 15.38 -19.64
C GLY A 729 -16.63 14.37 -20.44
N GLY A 730 -17.23 13.26 -20.74
CA GLY A 730 -16.60 12.05 -21.21
C GLY A 730 -16.66 10.99 -20.13
N TRP A 731 -16.40 9.75 -20.50
CA TRP A 731 -16.59 8.64 -19.57
C TRP A 731 -15.65 8.65 -18.38
N GLY A 732 -14.43 9.14 -18.60
CA GLY A 732 -13.47 9.27 -17.54
C GLY A 732 -13.95 10.14 -16.38
N ALA A 733 -14.76 11.17 -16.66
CA ALA A 733 -15.29 12.09 -15.67
C ALA A 733 -16.17 11.41 -14.59
N ALA A 734 -16.77 10.26 -14.91
CA ALA A 734 -17.54 9.47 -13.95
C ALA A 734 -16.68 8.80 -12.87
N PHE A 735 -15.36 8.80 -13.03
CA PHE A 735 -14.43 8.11 -12.16
C PHE A 735 -13.59 9.03 -11.27
N ASP A 736 -13.57 10.32 -11.54
CA ASP A 736 -12.71 11.25 -10.79
C ASP A 736 -13.34 12.59 -10.44
N LEU A 737 -14.15 13.23 -11.33
CA LEU A 737 -14.61 14.58 -11.07
C LEU A 737 -15.55 14.68 -9.86
N GLY A 738 -16.47 13.73 -9.69
CA GLY A 738 -17.50 13.75 -8.64
C GLY A 738 -17.01 13.43 -7.24
N PHE A 739 -15.75 13.01 -7.10
CA PHE A 739 -15.20 12.50 -5.84
C PHE A 739 -14.14 13.39 -5.22
N SER A 740 -13.66 14.35 -5.98
CA SER A 740 -12.62 15.26 -5.53
C SER A 740 -13.19 16.30 -4.59
N GLU A 741 -12.85 16.24 -3.32
CA GLU A 741 -13.18 17.27 -2.32
C GLU A 741 -12.61 18.62 -2.77
N VAL A 742 -11.41 18.64 -3.33
CA VAL A 742 -10.77 19.86 -3.82
C VAL A 742 -11.57 20.49 -4.95
N ILE A 743 -12.09 19.70 -5.89
CA ILE A 743 -13.00 20.23 -6.92
C ILE A 743 -14.25 20.82 -6.25
N GLY A 744 -14.85 20.12 -5.29
CA GLY A 744 -15.99 20.61 -4.53
C GLY A 744 -15.70 21.95 -3.84
N GLU A 745 -14.56 22.11 -3.21
CA GLU A 745 -14.11 23.34 -2.57
C GLU A 745 -13.93 24.47 -3.58
N LYS A 746 -13.25 24.23 -4.72
CA LYS A 746 -13.05 25.23 -5.78
C LYS A 746 -14.39 25.68 -6.39
N VAL A 747 -15.32 24.75 -6.60
CA VAL A 747 -16.67 25.09 -7.10
C VAL A 747 -17.46 25.86 -6.04
N THR A 748 -17.36 25.49 -4.76
CA THR A 748 -17.99 26.23 -3.65
C THR A 748 -17.48 27.67 -3.60
N GLN A 749 -16.17 27.85 -3.70
CA GLN A 749 -15.53 29.16 -3.77
C GLN A 749 -16.01 29.95 -4.99
N ALA A 750 -15.99 29.34 -6.18
CA ALA A 750 -16.46 29.98 -7.41
C ALA A 750 -17.92 30.46 -7.31
N ASN A 751 -18.80 29.63 -6.77
CA ASN A 751 -20.19 29.95 -6.54
C ASN A 751 -20.36 31.10 -5.54
N ALA A 752 -19.62 31.10 -4.43
CA ALA A 752 -19.66 32.18 -3.44
C ALA A 752 -19.20 33.53 -4.03
N MET A 753 -18.31 33.51 -5.03
CA MET A 753 -17.83 34.68 -5.76
C MET A 753 -18.72 35.06 -6.94
N GLY A 754 -19.84 34.37 -7.15
CA GLY A 754 -20.75 34.65 -8.27
C GLY A 754 -20.19 34.29 -9.65
N LYS A 755 -19.11 33.47 -9.70
CA LYS A 755 -18.53 33.00 -10.98
C LYS A 755 -19.51 32.11 -11.72
N ILE A 756 -19.42 32.03 -13.03
CA ILE A 756 -20.25 31.15 -13.85
C ILE A 756 -19.70 29.74 -13.75
N ILE A 757 -20.60 28.77 -13.56
CA ILE A 757 -20.27 27.36 -13.49
C ILE A 757 -20.95 26.64 -14.64
N GLY A 758 -20.16 25.99 -15.50
CA GLY A 758 -20.67 25.26 -16.67
C GLY A 758 -20.31 23.77 -16.60
N GLY A 759 -21.08 22.95 -17.31
CA GLY A 759 -20.73 21.53 -17.46
C GLY A 759 -21.58 20.81 -18.50
N ILE A 760 -21.00 19.77 -19.12
CA ILE A 760 -21.66 19.00 -20.19
C ILE A 760 -21.52 17.51 -19.89
N CYS A 761 -22.57 16.74 -20.22
CA CYS A 761 -22.55 15.27 -20.18
C CYS A 761 -22.26 14.73 -18.78
N HIS A 762 -21.10 14.09 -18.56
CA HIS A 762 -20.63 13.68 -17.24
C HIS A 762 -19.97 14.81 -16.43
N GLY A 763 -19.66 15.94 -17.07
CA GLY A 763 -19.01 17.08 -16.41
C GLY A 763 -19.72 17.58 -15.15
N PRO A 764 -21.07 17.70 -15.11
CA PRO A 764 -21.80 18.10 -13.90
C PRO A 764 -21.58 17.24 -12.66
N LEU A 765 -20.95 16.05 -12.78
CA LEU A 765 -20.48 15.30 -11.60
C LEU A 765 -19.47 16.09 -10.75
N GLY A 766 -18.69 17.00 -11.35
CA GLY A 766 -17.79 17.88 -10.61
C GLY A 766 -18.47 18.81 -9.61
N LEU A 767 -19.81 18.88 -9.61
CA LEU A 767 -20.60 19.69 -8.69
C LEU A 767 -21.05 18.94 -7.43
N LEU A 768 -20.88 17.60 -7.36
CA LEU A 768 -21.48 16.77 -6.31
C LEU A 768 -21.01 17.12 -4.90
N LYS A 769 -19.77 17.55 -4.76
CA LYS A 769 -19.17 17.91 -3.46
C LYS A 769 -19.27 19.41 -3.13
N ALA A 770 -19.75 20.20 -4.08
CA ALA A 770 -19.85 21.64 -3.89
C ALA A 770 -21.03 22.02 -3.00
N LYS A 771 -20.87 23.09 -2.24
CA LYS A 771 -21.87 23.61 -1.29
C LYS A 771 -22.31 25.00 -1.67
N ASN A 772 -23.55 25.31 -1.32
CA ASN A 772 -24.10 26.67 -1.36
C ASN A 772 -23.68 27.44 -0.09
N ILE A 773 -24.06 28.73 -0.01
CA ILE A 773 -23.73 29.60 1.14
C ILE A 773 -24.30 29.09 2.48
N ASN A 774 -25.29 28.23 2.46
CA ASN A 774 -25.90 27.64 3.66
C ASN A 774 -25.23 26.32 4.06
N GLY A 775 -24.24 25.84 3.31
CA GLY A 775 -23.56 24.56 3.55
C GLY A 775 -24.30 23.35 2.98
N GLU A 776 -25.41 23.54 2.26
CA GLU A 776 -26.17 22.49 1.57
C GLU A 776 -25.55 22.20 0.19
N PRO A 777 -25.86 21.04 -0.43
CA PRO A 777 -25.39 20.75 -1.78
C PRO A 777 -25.70 21.90 -2.77
N LEU A 778 -24.71 22.31 -3.54
CA LEU A 778 -24.86 23.44 -4.50
C LEU A 778 -26.04 23.25 -5.45
N VAL A 779 -26.27 22.02 -5.88
CA VAL A 779 -27.28 21.67 -6.89
C VAL A 779 -28.68 21.49 -6.32
N GLN A 780 -28.85 21.49 -4.99
CA GLN A 780 -30.16 21.29 -4.35
C GLN A 780 -31.18 22.34 -4.80
N GLY A 781 -32.29 21.87 -5.37
CA GLY A 781 -33.37 22.70 -5.87
C GLY A 781 -33.07 23.47 -7.15
N ARG A 782 -31.84 23.39 -7.69
CA ARG A 782 -31.43 24.08 -8.91
C ARG A 782 -31.78 23.29 -10.17
N ARG A 783 -32.12 24.00 -11.23
CA ARG A 783 -32.35 23.37 -12.54
C ARG A 783 -31.02 22.97 -13.14
N ILE A 784 -30.90 21.71 -13.48
CA ILE A 784 -29.68 21.15 -14.01
C ILE A 784 -29.96 20.04 -15.01
N THR A 785 -29.04 19.83 -15.95
CA THR A 785 -29.08 18.69 -16.85
C THR A 785 -27.66 18.06 -16.95
N ALA A 786 -27.64 16.80 -17.29
CA ALA A 786 -26.44 16.01 -17.56
C ALA A 786 -26.82 14.83 -18.46
N VAL A 787 -25.88 13.96 -18.80
CA VAL A 787 -26.21 12.71 -19.48
C VAL A 787 -27.17 11.88 -18.63
N THR A 788 -28.22 11.34 -19.28
CA THR A 788 -29.25 10.58 -18.58
C THR A 788 -28.86 9.12 -18.39
N ASP A 789 -29.42 8.49 -17.36
CA ASP A 789 -29.25 7.05 -17.12
C ASP A 789 -29.71 6.21 -18.33
N LYS A 790 -30.73 6.71 -19.07
CA LYS A 790 -31.18 6.09 -20.30
C LYS A 790 -30.12 6.18 -21.40
N GLN A 791 -29.48 7.35 -21.59
CA GLN A 791 -28.41 7.50 -22.58
C GLN A 791 -27.21 6.62 -22.26
N VAL A 792 -26.82 6.52 -21.00
CA VAL A 792 -25.75 5.62 -20.53
C VAL A 792 -26.07 4.16 -20.88
N ARG A 793 -27.30 3.71 -20.61
CA ARG A 793 -27.74 2.34 -20.97
C ARG A 793 -27.80 2.13 -22.48
N ASP A 794 -28.33 3.06 -23.23
CA ASP A 794 -28.46 2.98 -24.70
C ASP A 794 -27.08 2.89 -25.40
N LEU A 795 -26.06 3.51 -24.80
CA LEU A 795 -24.67 3.43 -25.24
C LEU A 795 -23.96 2.13 -24.78
N ARG A 796 -24.68 1.27 -24.06
CA ARG A 796 -24.17 -0.01 -23.50
C ARG A 796 -22.92 0.17 -22.63
N ILE A 797 -22.98 1.17 -21.78
CA ILE A 797 -21.93 1.46 -20.84
C ILE A 797 -22.26 0.72 -19.55
N THR A 798 -21.55 -0.37 -19.31
CA THR A 798 -21.81 -1.26 -18.17
C THR A 798 -21.02 -0.90 -16.92
N ALA A 799 -19.97 -0.09 -17.07
CA ALA A 799 -19.06 0.26 -15.99
C ALA A 799 -19.04 1.78 -15.77
N THR A 800 -20.11 2.30 -15.21
CA THR A 800 -20.16 3.71 -14.75
C THR A 800 -20.40 3.70 -13.25
N PRO A 801 -19.40 4.09 -12.43
CA PRO A 801 -19.56 4.08 -10.97
C PRO A 801 -20.62 5.10 -10.51
N HIS A 802 -20.78 6.19 -11.26
CA HIS A 802 -21.75 7.24 -10.99
C HIS A 802 -22.50 7.64 -12.24
N HIS A 803 -23.81 7.55 -12.16
CA HIS A 803 -24.73 8.02 -13.18
C HIS A 803 -25.09 9.47 -12.87
N PRO A 804 -24.72 10.45 -13.72
CA PRO A 804 -24.95 11.86 -13.43
C PRO A 804 -26.40 12.21 -13.10
N GLU A 805 -27.38 11.66 -13.82
CA GLU A 805 -28.80 11.88 -13.52
C GLU A 805 -29.15 11.37 -12.11
N THR A 806 -28.77 10.13 -11.78
CA THR A 806 -29.04 9.54 -10.49
C THR A 806 -28.38 10.32 -9.35
N GLU A 807 -27.10 10.67 -9.48
CA GLU A 807 -26.37 11.40 -8.44
C GLU A 807 -26.93 12.81 -8.20
N LEU A 808 -27.26 13.54 -9.25
CA LEU A 808 -27.83 14.86 -9.13
C LEU A 808 -29.22 14.83 -8.51
N ARG A 809 -30.05 13.84 -8.86
CA ARG A 809 -31.37 13.66 -8.24
C ARG A 809 -31.25 13.27 -6.75
N ASN A 810 -30.27 12.47 -6.36
CA ASN A 810 -30.00 12.12 -4.97
C ASN A 810 -29.66 13.34 -4.11
N LEU A 811 -29.06 14.38 -4.73
CA LEU A 811 -28.81 15.67 -4.09
C LEU A 811 -30.00 16.65 -4.21
N ASN A 812 -31.20 16.17 -4.56
CA ASN A 812 -32.44 16.95 -4.71
C ASN A 812 -32.35 18.08 -5.77
N ALA A 813 -31.57 17.88 -6.83
CA ALA A 813 -31.56 18.80 -7.96
C ALA A 813 -32.88 18.69 -8.78
N ASP A 814 -33.35 19.82 -9.37
CA ASP A 814 -34.42 19.82 -10.38
C ASP A 814 -33.86 19.41 -11.74
N PHE A 815 -33.63 18.09 -11.87
CA PHE A 815 -33.01 17.51 -13.05
C PHE A 815 -33.98 17.47 -14.24
N ARG A 816 -33.59 18.12 -15.35
CA ARG A 816 -34.37 18.20 -16.56
C ARG A 816 -33.61 17.66 -17.77
N CYS A 817 -34.30 17.00 -18.70
CA CYS A 817 -33.67 16.39 -19.87
C CYS A 817 -34.67 16.24 -21.02
N ALA A 818 -34.14 16.13 -22.22
CA ALA A 818 -34.91 15.71 -23.40
C ALA A 818 -34.82 14.19 -23.58
N HIS A 819 -35.94 13.58 -23.96
CA HIS A 819 -36.03 12.14 -24.30
C HIS A 819 -36.46 11.97 -25.73
N LYS A 820 -35.83 11.04 -26.45
CA LYS A 820 -36.25 10.57 -27.77
C LYS A 820 -36.20 9.06 -27.84
N PHE A 821 -36.95 8.48 -28.75
CA PHE A 821 -36.82 7.03 -29.02
C PHE A 821 -35.48 6.76 -29.72
N ARG A 822 -34.59 5.95 -29.14
CA ARG A 822 -33.20 5.75 -29.57
C ARG A 822 -32.38 7.02 -29.58
N ASP A 823 -32.23 7.65 -28.40
CA ASP A 823 -31.69 9.00 -28.31
C ASP A 823 -30.36 9.15 -27.55
N PRO A 824 -29.26 8.49 -27.90
CA PRO A 824 -27.98 8.83 -27.30
C PRO A 824 -27.57 10.29 -27.58
N PHE A 825 -28.33 11.01 -28.43
CA PHE A 825 -28.02 12.35 -28.91
C PHE A 825 -29.17 13.35 -28.69
N ALA A 826 -30.08 13.06 -27.77
CA ALA A 826 -31.13 14.04 -27.40
C ALA A 826 -30.46 15.25 -26.76
N ASN A 827 -30.75 16.44 -27.33
CA ASN A 827 -30.09 17.67 -26.95
C ASN A 827 -30.95 18.48 -25.98
N TRP A 828 -30.39 18.85 -24.84
CA TRP A 828 -30.99 19.72 -23.86
C TRP A 828 -29.94 20.54 -23.11
N TRP A 829 -30.29 21.77 -22.67
CA TRP A 829 -29.45 22.54 -21.77
C TRP A 829 -30.34 23.32 -20.79
N GLU A 830 -29.80 23.65 -19.64
CA GLU A 830 -30.44 24.42 -18.59
C GLU A 830 -29.55 25.59 -18.17
N VAL A 831 -30.21 26.70 -17.86
CA VAL A 831 -29.60 27.90 -17.27
C VAL A 831 -30.36 28.21 -15.99
N ASP A 832 -29.65 28.27 -14.87
CA ASP A 832 -30.18 28.64 -13.58
C ASP A 832 -29.22 29.58 -12.84
N GLY A 833 -29.48 30.89 -12.99
CA GLY A 833 -28.57 31.94 -12.52
C GLY A 833 -27.16 31.78 -13.13
N ASN A 834 -26.17 31.53 -12.30
CA ASN A 834 -24.78 31.32 -12.72
C ASN A 834 -24.45 29.89 -13.16
N LEU A 835 -25.40 28.97 -13.11
CA LEU A 835 -25.19 27.57 -13.49
C LEU A 835 -25.72 27.28 -14.88
N VAL A 836 -24.86 26.75 -15.77
CA VAL A 836 -25.20 26.46 -17.19
C VAL A 836 -24.77 25.03 -17.51
N THR A 837 -25.72 24.15 -17.77
CA THR A 837 -25.41 22.73 -17.99
C THR A 837 -26.00 22.17 -19.28
N GLY A 838 -25.39 21.14 -19.84
CA GLY A 838 -25.78 20.49 -21.09
C GLY A 838 -25.83 18.97 -20.98
N GLN A 839 -26.83 18.38 -21.66
CA GLN A 839 -27.13 16.96 -21.54
C GLN A 839 -26.05 16.06 -22.18
N ASN A 840 -25.45 16.46 -23.27
CA ASN A 840 -24.42 15.72 -23.98
C ASN A 840 -23.58 16.62 -24.89
N GLN A 841 -22.67 16.06 -25.70
CA GLN A 841 -21.78 16.79 -26.60
C GLN A 841 -22.54 17.72 -27.58
N ASN A 842 -23.79 17.41 -27.96
CA ASN A 842 -24.58 18.24 -28.89
C ASN A 842 -25.06 19.52 -28.26
N SER A 843 -25.11 19.60 -26.91
CA SER A 843 -25.46 20.84 -26.19
C SER A 843 -24.26 21.79 -26.01
N GLY A 844 -23.05 21.35 -26.36
CA GLY A 844 -21.83 22.14 -26.19
C GLY A 844 -21.89 23.54 -26.76
N PRO A 845 -22.32 23.75 -28.02
CA PRO A 845 -22.43 25.09 -28.57
C PRO A 845 -23.41 26.00 -27.81
N MET A 846 -24.55 25.44 -27.40
CA MET A 846 -25.56 26.22 -26.67
C MET A 846 -25.10 26.60 -25.28
N VAL A 847 -24.49 25.67 -24.57
CA VAL A 847 -23.92 25.91 -23.22
C VAL A 847 -22.83 26.99 -23.30
N ALA A 848 -21.90 26.86 -24.25
CA ALA A 848 -20.85 27.86 -24.43
C ALA A 848 -21.45 29.26 -24.75
N ARG A 849 -22.49 29.31 -25.59
CA ARG A 849 -23.17 30.55 -25.93
C ARG A 849 -23.86 31.19 -24.73
N GLU A 850 -24.60 30.39 -23.93
CA GLU A 850 -25.26 30.92 -22.74
C GLU A 850 -24.24 31.43 -21.71
N ILE A 851 -23.10 30.79 -21.58
CA ILE A 851 -21.99 31.28 -20.76
C ILE A 851 -21.46 32.61 -21.29
N MET A 852 -21.27 32.76 -22.60
CA MET A 852 -20.83 34.03 -23.22
C MET A 852 -21.86 35.14 -23.07
N ASN A 853 -23.17 34.82 -23.19
CA ASN A 853 -24.24 35.76 -22.92
C ASN A 853 -24.23 36.29 -21.49
N LEU A 854 -24.01 35.39 -20.51
CA LEU A 854 -23.90 35.78 -19.11
C LEU A 854 -22.65 36.61 -18.83
N LEU A 855 -21.52 36.29 -19.48
CA LEU A 855 -20.31 37.12 -19.38
C LEU A 855 -20.49 38.53 -19.97
N ALA A 856 -21.18 38.66 -21.09
CA ALA A 856 -21.48 39.94 -21.69
C ALA A 856 -22.41 40.79 -20.80
N SER A 857 -23.44 40.17 -20.24
CA SER A 857 -24.39 40.86 -19.35
C SER A 857 -23.83 41.27 -17.99
N SER A 858 -22.75 40.64 -17.55
CA SER A 858 -22.05 41.00 -16.30
C SER A 858 -21.02 42.11 -16.46
N SER A 859 -20.83 42.59 -17.69
CA SER A 859 -19.87 43.68 -18.03
C SER A 859 -20.56 45.05 -18.15
N ASP A 860 -21.91 45.10 -18.12
CA ASP A 860 -22.74 46.30 -18.00
C ASP A 860 -23.11 46.54 -16.53
#